data_2b1b2bd92d9ff869982955ad8fb3108a
#
_entry.id   2b1b2bd92d9ff869982955ad8fb3108a
#
_cell.length_a   1.000
_cell.length_b   1.000
_cell.length_c   1.000
_cell.angle_alpha   90.00
_cell.angle_beta   90.00
_cell.angle_gamma   90.00
#
_symmetry.space_group_name_H-M   'P 1'
#
loop_
_entity.id
_entity.type
_entity.pdbx_description
1 polymer ?
#
loop_
_entity_poly.entity_id
_entity_poly.type
_entity_poly.pdbx_seq_one_letter_code
_entity_poly.pdbx_strand_id
1 'polypeptide(L)'
;MRAFQAGGDDTLLSLSGRVPGLYVETTTGRIFPRFYIRGLGNIDFYLGASQPVTIIQDDVILEHVVLKSNPVYDVRQVEVLRGPQGSLFGRNTTAGIIKFDTIKPTNDFDSRASASVGTYGSVSVDAGVGGPLIKDLLSIRVSTLLQHRENYVDNVYAGVTQDSTATPRKNAMGGFDDRNVRVQLALTPGNAFSLDLSGHARWYDGTSTLFHRAALKKGSNDVQAEPRNIVALDEGNDNPQSYTTYGGSVRATYDFGPAALTSITAYETTSGFSRGDTDGGAGANFPVRGTANGFGQSQGQIRDLDQWSQELRLSGTQGGRFNWQVGGLYFDTRDITDFYQRTFFLTTAQRNPNNWVRLHDVNTSWAGFGQVSYELMDRLTLTAGGRITEDKKRTQLLKPVQNVAGISQYPAGFRTDVTLKATKPSWDASLLYQASPDISLYSRIAQGFRGPTIQGRSAVFNSDFSTANSETILSWETGIKTRLLDNTLSLNATVFGYRVNDIQLNGNDLNGNGILFNGNKAEAYGMEAEANWKPVPNLTLGAGLSLLHSAIRDTTTEVQICALNNAVVCTPSAAVRPVPGAFGTTFLVKIDGEPLPNAPEYNVDLTARYDQPLGNGGRAFIAGDFNIQGYTQFVLYKTKEFTANGNFEGGLKIGYAAPDDAYELAVFARNITGEKNLKGVIENYMAAVFNEPRIIGVSLSGKFR
;
A
#
# COMPACT_ATOMS: atom_id res chain seq x y z
N MET A 1 -1.22 15.41 -9.98
CA MET A 1 -0.17 16.01 -9.14
C MET A 1 -0.64 17.18 -8.28
N ARG A 2 -1.36 18.16 -8.80
CA ARG A 2 -1.88 19.27 -7.97
C ARG A 2 -2.83 18.81 -6.84
N ALA A 3 -3.53 17.69 -7.02
CA ALA A 3 -4.36 17.09 -5.97
C ALA A 3 -3.54 16.57 -4.77
N PHE A 4 -2.33 16.02 -5.00
CA PHE A 4 -1.40 15.63 -3.94
C PHE A 4 -0.93 16.81 -3.11
N GLN A 5 -0.66 17.93 -3.75
CA GLN A 5 -0.17 19.14 -3.10
C GLN A 5 -1.27 19.89 -2.32
N ALA A 6 -2.53 19.59 -2.59
CA ALA A 6 -3.65 20.25 -1.91
C ALA A 6 -3.77 19.91 -0.43
N GLY A 7 -3.21 18.79 0.01
CA GLY A 7 -3.42 18.28 1.36
C GLY A 7 -2.18 18.22 2.27
N GLY A 8 -0.97 18.55 1.80
CA GLY A 8 0.26 18.43 2.61
C GLY A 8 0.59 17.01 3.04
N ASP A 9 0.09 15.99 2.33
CA ASP A 9 0.42 14.58 2.55
C ASP A 9 1.01 14.02 1.25
N ASP A 10 2.30 13.73 1.28
CA ASP A 10 3.08 13.30 0.12
C ASP A 10 3.35 11.78 0.16
N THR A 11 2.44 11.03 0.77
CA THR A 11 2.52 9.57 0.81
C THR A 11 1.60 8.94 -0.22
N LEU A 12 1.90 7.69 -0.63
CA LEU A 12 1.01 6.91 -1.49
C LEU A 12 -0.37 6.65 -0.84
N LEU A 13 -0.49 6.83 0.49
CA LEU A 13 -1.76 6.71 1.21
C LEU A 13 -2.79 7.73 0.74
N SER A 14 -2.35 8.92 0.33
CA SER A 14 -3.22 9.98 -0.18
C SER A 14 -3.87 9.64 -1.53
N LEU A 15 -3.40 8.59 -2.23
CA LEU A 15 -4.05 8.06 -3.45
C LEU A 15 -5.31 7.25 -3.16
N SER A 16 -5.48 6.77 -1.92
CA SER A 16 -6.65 5.97 -1.55
C SER A 16 -7.94 6.72 -1.83
N GLY A 17 -8.80 6.12 -2.65
CA GLY A 17 -10.07 6.72 -3.04
C GLY A 17 -9.99 7.84 -4.09
N ARG A 18 -8.82 8.42 -4.36
CA ARG A 18 -8.62 9.47 -5.38
C ARG A 18 -8.31 8.93 -6.77
N VAL A 19 -7.97 7.64 -6.83
CA VAL A 19 -7.81 6.91 -8.09
C VAL A 19 -8.90 5.85 -8.13
N PRO A 20 -9.76 5.81 -9.17
CA PRO A 20 -10.79 4.79 -9.28
C PRO A 20 -10.21 3.38 -9.15
N GLY A 21 -10.86 2.55 -8.33
CA GLY A 21 -10.44 1.17 -8.07
C GLY A 21 -9.23 0.98 -7.17
N LEU A 22 -8.59 2.05 -6.67
CA LEU A 22 -7.47 1.99 -5.73
C LEU A 22 -7.94 2.27 -4.30
N TYR A 23 -7.67 1.34 -3.40
CA TYR A 23 -7.83 1.49 -1.95
C TYR A 23 -6.50 1.23 -1.26
N VAL A 24 -6.16 2.05 -0.27
CA VAL A 24 -4.94 1.89 0.53
C VAL A 24 -5.31 1.94 2.01
N GLU A 25 -4.80 1.00 2.79
CA GLU A 25 -5.01 0.96 4.23
C GLU A 25 -3.68 0.87 4.98
N THR A 26 -3.69 1.26 6.24
CA THR A 26 -2.52 1.29 7.13
C THR A 26 -2.85 0.73 8.51
N THR A 27 -3.62 -0.34 8.55
CA THR A 27 -4.08 -0.98 9.79
C THR A 27 -2.93 -1.38 10.74
N THR A 28 -1.71 -1.50 10.22
CA THR A 28 -0.51 -1.81 11.01
C THR A 28 0.48 -0.66 11.12
N GLY A 29 0.07 0.56 10.75
CA GLY A 29 0.89 1.79 10.80
C GLY A 29 1.38 2.27 9.45
N ARG A 30 1.86 3.52 9.39
CA ARG A 30 2.26 4.22 8.15
C ARG A 30 3.34 3.50 7.34
N ILE A 31 4.22 2.74 8.01
CA ILE A 31 5.34 2.01 7.38
C ILE A 31 4.90 0.69 6.73
N PHE A 32 3.68 0.25 6.98
CA PHE A 32 3.17 -1.02 6.43
C PHE A 32 1.89 -0.80 5.59
N PRO A 33 1.93 0.03 4.54
CA PRO A 33 0.77 0.25 3.70
C PRO A 33 0.41 -1.00 2.92
N ARG A 34 -0.89 -1.23 2.73
CA ARG A 34 -1.42 -2.28 1.88
C ARG A 34 -2.27 -1.68 0.79
N PHE A 35 -1.99 -2.12 -0.41
CA PHE A 35 -2.61 -1.60 -1.62
C PHE A 35 -3.57 -2.63 -2.19
N TYR A 36 -4.75 -2.17 -2.58
CA TYR A 36 -5.80 -2.95 -3.21
C TYR A 36 -6.19 -2.27 -4.51
N ILE A 37 -6.16 -2.99 -5.62
CA ILE A 37 -6.62 -2.50 -6.91
C ILE A 37 -7.72 -3.43 -7.40
N ARG A 38 -8.90 -2.87 -7.71
CA ARG A 38 -10.09 -3.64 -8.11
C ARG A 38 -10.43 -4.75 -7.10
N GLY A 39 -10.26 -4.47 -5.80
CA GLY A 39 -10.51 -5.39 -4.69
C GLY A 39 -9.42 -6.43 -4.43
N LEU A 40 -8.43 -6.61 -5.31
CA LEU A 40 -7.30 -7.50 -5.05
C LEU A 40 -6.23 -6.79 -4.23
N GLY A 41 -5.87 -7.37 -3.09
CA GLY A 41 -4.89 -6.84 -2.16
C GLY A 41 -4.30 -7.92 -1.27
N ASN A 42 -3.50 -7.52 -0.30
CA ASN A 42 -2.91 -8.43 0.67
C ASN A 42 -3.45 -8.14 2.07
N ILE A 43 -4.17 -9.09 2.63
CA ILE A 43 -4.69 -9.03 4.00
C ILE A 43 -3.75 -9.69 5.03
N ASP A 44 -2.64 -10.28 4.60
CA ASP A 44 -1.67 -10.91 5.51
C ASP A 44 -0.82 -9.85 6.22
N PHE A 45 -0.68 -10.00 7.52
CA PHE A 45 0.14 -9.14 8.40
C PHE A 45 1.62 -9.52 8.41
N TYR A 46 2.00 -10.59 7.75
CA TYR A 46 3.38 -11.03 7.69
C TYR A 46 4.19 -10.17 6.73
N LEU A 47 5.36 -9.70 7.18
CA LEU A 47 6.20 -8.76 6.42
C LEU A 47 6.75 -9.37 5.13
N GLY A 48 7.10 -10.66 5.14
CA GLY A 48 7.60 -11.41 3.98
C GLY A 48 6.52 -11.88 3.00
N ALA A 49 5.24 -11.56 3.21
CA ALA A 49 4.16 -11.99 2.34
C ALA A 49 4.25 -11.36 0.94
N SER A 50 4.06 -12.16 -0.11
CA SER A 50 3.90 -11.66 -1.48
C SER A 50 2.67 -10.78 -1.59
N GLN A 51 2.75 -9.67 -2.30
CA GLN A 51 1.64 -8.71 -2.45
C GLN A 51 1.22 -8.59 -3.92
N PRO A 52 -0.08 -8.50 -4.25
CA PRO A 52 -0.56 -8.46 -5.63
C PRO A 52 -0.41 -7.10 -6.31
N VAL A 53 -0.04 -6.05 -5.57
CA VAL A 53 0.29 -4.72 -6.10
C VAL A 53 1.77 -4.44 -5.90
N THR A 54 2.46 -4.11 -6.98
CA THR A 54 3.88 -3.73 -6.96
C THR A 54 4.01 -2.22 -7.04
N ILE A 55 4.96 -1.67 -6.26
CA ILE A 55 5.37 -0.27 -6.35
C ILE A 55 6.66 -0.20 -7.14
N ILE A 56 6.74 0.74 -8.09
CA ILE A 56 7.92 0.95 -8.93
C ILE A 56 8.33 2.42 -8.85
N GLN A 57 9.56 2.66 -8.45
CA GLN A 57 10.17 3.98 -8.43
C GLN A 57 11.30 4.07 -9.45
N ASP A 58 11.20 4.94 -10.45
CA ASP A 58 12.24 5.12 -11.47
C ASP A 58 12.73 3.79 -12.10
N ASP A 59 11.79 2.89 -12.43
CA ASP A 59 12.01 1.52 -12.91
C ASP A 59 12.56 0.52 -11.87
N VAL A 60 12.76 0.91 -10.61
CA VAL A 60 13.16 0.01 -9.51
C VAL A 60 11.91 -0.57 -8.84
N ILE A 61 11.85 -1.90 -8.74
CA ILE A 61 10.78 -2.62 -8.04
C ILE A 61 11.03 -2.53 -6.54
N LEU A 62 10.03 -2.08 -5.78
CA LEU A 62 10.01 -2.09 -4.32
C LEU A 62 9.11 -3.23 -3.85
N GLU A 63 9.71 -4.34 -3.43
CA GLU A 63 8.95 -5.56 -3.13
C GLU A 63 8.44 -5.59 -1.68
N HIS A 64 9.35 -5.37 -0.72
CA HIS A 64 9.02 -5.48 0.69
C HIS A 64 8.06 -4.37 1.14
N VAL A 65 7.13 -4.71 2.05
CA VAL A 65 6.08 -3.77 2.49
C VAL A 65 6.63 -2.46 3.04
N VAL A 66 7.75 -2.48 3.76
CA VAL A 66 8.40 -1.26 4.29
C VAL A 66 8.92 -0.38 3.16
N LEU A 67 9.54 -0.96 2.13
CA LEU A 67 10.01 -0.22 0.96
C LEU A 67 8.85 0.42 0.18
N LYS A 68 7.67 -0.23 0.16
CA LYS A 68 6.45 0.32 -0.45
C LYS A 68 5.91 1.54 0.28
N SER A 69 6.34 1.82 1.50
CA SER A 69 5.96 3.02 2.25
C SER A 69 6.80 4.25 1.92
N ASN A 70 7.78 4.13 1.02
CA ASN A 70 8.60 5.27 0.61
C ASN A 70 7.72 6.44 0.14
N PRO A 71 7.97 7.66 0.64
CA PRO A 71 7.14 8.80 0.29
C PRO A 71 7.37 9.26 -1.15
N VAL A 72 6.38 9.92 -1.70
CA VAL A 72 6.37 10.43 -3.08
C VAL A 72 6.64 11.93 -3.04
N TYR A 73 7.86 12.33 -3.31
CA TYR A 73 8.30 13.74 -3.31
C TYR A 73 9.16 14.04 -4.52
N ASP A 74 9.13 15.28 -4.95
CA ASP A 74 9.86 15.76 -6.14
C ASP A 74 9.65 14.83 -7.35
N VAL A 75 8.37 14.52 -7.65
CA VAL A 75 7.99 13.60 -8.72
C VAL A 75 7.45 14.35 -9.94
N ARG A 76 7.72 13.77 -11.11
CA ARG A 76 7.18 14.23 -12.40
C ARG A 76 5.77 13.71 -12.62
N GLN A 77 5.56 12.41 -12.34
CA GLN A 77 4.28 11.74 -12.54
C GLN A 77 4.10 10.53 -11.61
N VAL A 78 2.84 10.19 -11.38
CA VAL A 78 2.42 8.94 -10.75
C VAL A 78 1.42 8.27 -11.68
N GLU A 79 1.63 7.00 -11.95
CA GLU A 79 0.77 6.16 -12.81
C GLU A 79 0.25 4.98 -12.01
N VAL A 80 -1.04 4.71 -12.12
CA VAL A 80 -1.67 3.50 -11.57
C VAL A 80 -2.14 2.65 -12.74
N LEU A 81 -1.45 1.53 -12.98
CA LEU A 81 -1.81 0.56 -14.01
C LEU A 81 -2.64 -0.54 -13.34
N ARG A 82 -3.91 -0.59 -13.68
CA ARG A 82 -4.89 -1.50 -13.09
C ARG A 82 -4.96 -2.82 -13.87
N GLY A 83 -5.26 -3.91 -13.17
CA GLY A 83 -5.25 -5.25 -13.73
C GLY A 83 -3.85 -5.84 -13.92
N PRO A 84 -3.73 -7.11 -14.34
CA PRO A 84 -2.45 -7.83 -14.41
C PRO A 84 -1.43 -7.16 -15.32
N GLN A 85 -0.21 -6.96 -14.82
CA GLN A 85 0.90 -6.36 -15.55
C GLN A 85 2.11 -7.32 -15.66
N GLY A 86 1.84 -8.63 -15.59
CA GLY A 86 2.88 -9.64 -15.44
C GLY A 86 3.81 -9.82 -16.63
N SER A 87 3.40 -9.46 -17.86
CA SER A 87 4.21 -9.62 -19.08
C SER A 87 5.48 -8.79 -19.07
N LEU A 88 5.43 -7.55 -18.56
CA LEU A 88 6.59 -6.65 -18.45
C LEU A 88 7.14 -6.56 -17.04
N PHE A 89 6.26 -6.38 -16.05
CA PHE A 89 6.67 -6.09 -14.68
C PHE A 89 6.78 -7.32 -13.78
N GLY A 90 6.34 -8.48 -14.26
CA GLY A 90 6.58 -9.78 -13.66
C GLY A 90 5.58 -10.19 -12.59
N ARG A 91 6.06 -11.03 -11.67
CA ARG A 91 5.26 -11.57 -10.56
C ARG A 91 4.76 -10.47 -9.62
N ASN A 92 3.75 -10.81 -8.83
CA ASN A 92 3.21 -9.92 -7.79
C ASN A 92 2.58 -8.62 -8.33
N THR A 93 2.13 -8.66 -9.59
CA THR A 93 1.43 -7.58 -10.28
C THR A 93 0.03 -8.01 -10.73
N THR A 94 -0.58 -8.96 -10.02
CA THR A 94 -1.90 -9.52 -10.38
C THR A 94 -3.02 -8.50 -10.25
N ALA A 95 -2.94 -7.60 -9.29
CA ALA A 95 -3.89 -6.50 -9.13
C ALA A 95 -3.50 -5.27 -9.98
N GLY A 96 -2.20 -5.02 -10.12
CA GLY A 96 -1.66 -3.87 -10.84
C GLY A 96 -0.35 -3.36 -10.29
N ILE A 97 0.04 -2.19 -10.74
CA ILE A 97 1.23 -1.48 -10.26
C ILE A 97 0.93 0.00 -9.99
N ILE A 98 1.67 0.59 -9.07
CA ILE A 98 1.77 2.01 -8.89
C ILE A 98 3.21 2.40 -9.23
N LYS A 99 3.36 3.16 -10.32
CA LYS A 99 4.66 3.65 -10.79
C LYS A 99 4.76 5.14 -10.54
N PHE A 100 5.89 5.58 -10.01
CA PHE A 100 6.19 7.00 -9.94
C PHE A 100 7.60 7.29 -10.45
N ASP A 101 7.68 8.34 -11.26
CA ASP A 101 8.91 8.82 -11.84
C ASP A 101 9.28 10.13 -11.18
N THR A 102 10.50 10.21 -10.67
CA THR A 102 11.05 11.41 -10.06
C THR A 102 11.41 12.44 -11.14
N ILE A 103 11.53 13.71 -10.76
CA ILE A 103 12.09 14.74 -11.65
C ILE A 103 13.59 14.43 -11.81
N LYS A 104 14.01 14.30 -13.06
CA LYS A 104 15.41 13.97 -13.37
C LYS A 104 16.28 15.24 -13.45
N PRO A 105 17.61 15.12 -13.21
CA PRO A 105 18.55 16.19 -13.49
C PRO A 105 18.50 16.62 -14.96
N THR A 106 18.59 17.92 -15.23
CA THR A 106 18.59 18.51 -16.58
C THR A 106 19.72 19.51 -16.74
N ASN A 107 19.99 19.93 -17.99
CA ASN A 107 20.96 21.00 -18.29
C ASN A 107 20.46 22.41 -17.96
N ASP A 108 19.19 22.55 -17.58
CA ASP A 108 18.64 23.82 -17.14
C ASP A 108 18.50 23.83 -15.62
N PHE A 109 18.77 24.99 -15.02
CA PHE A 109 18.49 25.17 -13.60
C PHE A 109 16.99 25.10 -13.34
N ASP A 110 16.58 24.26 -12.41
CA ASP A 110 15.19 24.11 -11.98
C ASP A 110 15.15 23.93 -10.47
N SER A 111 14.28 24.68 -9.79
CA SER A 111 14.03 24.48 -8.38
C SER A 111 12.56 24.62 -8.05
N ARG A 112 12.12 23.86 -7.08
CA ARG A 112 10.79 23.97 -6.50
C ARG A 112 10.84 23.72 -5.01
N ALA A 113 9.94 24.37 -4.27
CA ALA A 113 9.75 24.13 -2.86
C ALA A 113 8.27 24.25 -2.50
N SER A 114 7.85 23.47 -1.53
CA SER A 114 6.54 23.52 -0.91
C SER A 114 6.72 23.36 0.60
N ALA A 115 6.08 24.23 1.37
CA ALA A 115 6.08 24.14 2.83
C ALA A 115 4.65 24.29 3.35
N SER A 116 4.29 23.55 4.39
CA SER A 116 3.01 23.69 5.07
C SER A 116 3.15 23.55 6.58
N VAL A 117 2.28 24.25 7.30
CA VAL A 117 2.13 24.13 8.76
C VAL A 117 0.66 23.97 9.08
N GLY A 118 0.33 23.19 10.11
CA GLY A 118 -1.07 22.91 10.42
C GLY A 118 -1.30 22.48 11.86
N THR A 119 -2.54 22.12 12.17
CA THR A 119 -2.93 21.59 13.47
C THR A 119 -2.09 20.38 13.87
N TYR A 120 -2.00 20.10 15.17
CA TYR A 120 -1.14 19.08 15.78
C TYR A 120 0.35 19.30 15.50
N GLY A 121 0.81 20.57 15.42
CA GLY A 121 2.19 20.87 15.11
C GLY A 121 2.67 20.32 13.75
N SER A 122 1.74 19.98 12.84
CA SER A 122 2.10 19.36 11.55
C SER A 122 2.93 20.33 10.71
N VAL A 123 4.07 19.84 10.21
CA VAL A 123 4.96 20.55 9.29
C VAL A 123 5.29 19.60 8.14
N SER A 124 5.28 20.10 6.91
CA SER A 124 5.78 19.38 5.74
C SER A 124 6.60 20.33 4.86
N VAL A 125 7.77 19.89 4.41
CA VAL A 125 8.63 20.58 3.47
C VAL A 125 9.05 19.60 2.38
N ASP A 126 8.65 19.85 1.13
CA ASP A 126 9.09 19.16 -0.09
C ASP A 126 9.87 20.13 -0.94
N ALA A 127 11.14 19.82 -1.25
CA ALA A 127 11.98 20.68 -2.06
C ALA A 127 12.85 19.88 -2.99
N GLY A 128 13.13 20.43 -4.17
CA GLY A 128 14.05 19.90 -5.14
C GLY A 128 14.78 21.02 -5.90
N VAL A 129 16.07 20.88 -6.08
CA VAL A 129 16.90 21.78 -6.86
C VAL A 129 17.83 20.98 -7.76
N GLY A 130 17.95 21.38 -9.01
CA GLY A 130 18.80 20.73 -10.00
C GLY A 130 19.33 21.68 -11.06
N GLY A 131 20.32 21.21 -11.81
CA GLY A 131 20.95 21.92 -12.91
C GLY A 131 22.27 21.27 -13.33
N PRO A 132 22.98 21.86 -14.30
CA PRO A 132 24.24 21.33 -14.79
C PRO A 132 25.37 21.59 -13.79
N LEU A 133 26.15 20.55 -13.48
CA LEU A 133 27.49 20.67 -12.90
C LEU A 133 28.53 20.96 -14.00
N ILE A 134 28.37 20.30 -15.13
CA ILE A 134 29.17 20.51 -16.34
C ILE A 134 28.14 20.56 -17.47
N LYS A 135 28.03 21.70 -18.12
CA LYS A 135 27.02 21.95 -19.18
C LYS A 135 27.13 20.85 -20.26
N ASP A 136 25.97 20.33 -20.66
CA ASP A 136 25.79 19.30 -21.68
C ASP A 136 26.50 17.96 -21.43
N LEU A 137 27.04 17.76 -20.20
CA LEU A 137 27.71 16.53 -19.82
C LEU A 137 27.22 15.93 -18.51
N LEU A 138 27.15 16.71 -17.43
CA LEU A 138 26.83 16.22 -16.09
C LEU A 138 25.86 17.15 -15.39
N SER A 139 24.70 16.64 -15.04
CA SER A 139 23.69 17.33 -14.27
C SER A 139 23.43 16.66 -12.93
N ILE A 140 23.01 17.45 -11.93
CA ILE A 140 22.66 17.00 -10.58
C ILE A 140 21.25 17.44 -10.21
N ARG A 141 20.58 16.65 -9.36
CA ARG A 141 19.38 17.07 -8.63
C ARG A 141 19.44 16.56 -7.20
N VAL A 142 19.12 17.44 -6.25
CA VAL A 142 18.98 17.10 -4.83
C VAL A 142 17.54 17.40 -4.43
N SER A 143 16.92 16.44 -3.79
CA SER A 143 15.52 16.52 -3.35
C SER A 143 15.39 16.10 -1.89
N THR A 144 14.48 16.72 -1.16
CA THR A 144 14.21 16.41 0.25
C THR A 144 12.73 16.47 0.56
N LEU A 145 12.27 15.59 1.45
CA LEU A 145 10.97 15.68 2.11
C LEU A 145 11.19 15.58 3.62
N LEU A 146 10.70 16.57 4.36
CA LEU A 146 10.70 16.61 5.81
C LEU A 146 9.25 16.72 6.28
N GLN A 147 8.80 15.77 7.06
CA GLN A 147 7.46 15.78 7.63
C GLN A 147 7.54 15.57 9.14
N HIS A 148 6.76 16.33 9.87
CA HIS A 148 6.63 16.25 11.32
C HIS A 148 5.16 16.39 11.71
N ARG A 149 4.77 15.66 12.75
CA ARG A 149 3.51 15.85 13.48
C ARG A 149 3.75 15.56 14.95
N GLU A 150 3.28 16.44 15.83
CA GLU A 150 3.29 16.18 17.25
C GLU A 150 2.29 15.08 17.62
N ASN A 151 2.55 14.41 18.74
CA ASN A 151 1.59 13.50 19.35
C ASN A 151 0.34 14.27 19.78
N TYR A 152 -0.85 13.70 19.55
CA TYR A 152 -2.13 14.34 19.84
C TYR A 152 -3.13 13.40 20.53
N VAL A 153 -2.76 12.16 20.76
CA VAL A 153 -3.61 11.15 21.40
C VAL A 153 -3.20 11.01 22.87
N ASP A 154 -4.16 11.14 23.75
CA ASP A 154 -3.98 10.95 25.19
C ASP A 154 -4.12 9.48 25.57
N ASN A 155 -3.22 8.97 26.40
CA ASN A 155 -3.34 7.66 27.01
C ASN A 155 -3.87 7.79 28.44
N VAL A 156 -5.14 7.42 28.66
CA VAL A 156 -5.80 7.56 29.97
C VAL A 156 -5.51 6.39 30.92
N TYR A 157 -4.78 5.36 30.49
CA TYR A 157 -4.39 4.26 31.38
C TYR A 157 -3.50 4.76 32.51
N ALA A 158 -3.89 4.47 33.75
CA ALA A 158 -3.21 4.93 34.94
C ALA A 158 -2.54 3.81 35.76
N GLY A 159 -2.63 2.58 35.27
CA GLY A 159 -2.07 1.39 35.93
C GLY A 159 -0.57 1.20 35.66
N VAL A 160 -0.03 0.12 36.19
CA VAL A 160 1.33 -0.34 35.90
C VAL A 160 1.33 -1.02 34.54
N THR A 161 2.22 -0.59 33.66
CA THR A 161 2.37 -1.23 32.33
C THR A 161 2.98 -2.62 32.45
N GLN A 162 2.73 -3.46 31.47
CA GLN A 162 3.19 -4.86 31.46
C GLN A 162 4.71 -5.00 31.44
N ASP A 163 5.42 -4.05 30.84
CA ASP A 163 6.88 -4.04 30.78
C ASP A 163 7.54 -3.18 31.85
N SER A 164 6.74 -2.64 32.78
CA SER A 164 7.19 -1.72 33.86
C SER A 164 7.76 -0.40 33.35
N THR A 165 7.50 -0.02 32.09
CA THR A 165 7.82 1.31 31.58
C THR A 165 6.74 2.32 31.97
N ALA A 166 7.09 3.61 32.03
CA ALA A 166 6.09 4.65 32.21
C ALA A 166 5.24 4.80 30.95
N THR A 167 3.94 4.96 31.13
CA THR A 167 3.03 5.27 30.02
C THR A 167 2.80 6.78 30.02
N PRO A 168 3.20 7.52 28.96
CA PRO A 168 2.84 8.93 28.82
C PRO A 168 1.33 9.09 28.79
N ARG A 169 0.83 10.18 29.38
CA ARG A 169 -0.62 10.37 29.52
C ARG A 169 -1.20 11.39 28.56
N LYS A 170 -0.48 12.48 28.31
CA LYS A 170 -0.95 13.54 27.42
C LYS A 170 -0.08 13.63 26.19
N ASN A 171 -0.72 13.80 25.04
CA ASN A 171 -0.05 13.87 23.76
C ASN A 171 0.98 12.73 23.62
N ALA A 172 0.54 11.51 23.92
CA ALA A 172 1.42 10.37 24.03
C ALA A 172 1.74 9.75 22.68
N MET A 173 0.78 9.81 21.72
CA MET A 173 0.83 9.02 20.49
C MET A 173 0.19 9.76 19.32
N GLY A 174 0.35 9.23 18.11
CA GLY A 174 -0.26 9.74 16.87
C GLY A 174 0.65 10.68 16.07
N GLY A 175 1.83 10.99 16.57
CA GLY A 175 2.84 11.80 15.90
C GLY A 175 3.85 10.98 15.11
N PHE A 176 4.64 11.67 14.30
CA PHE A 176 5.75 11.08 13.55
C PHE A 176 6.73 12.14 13.02
N ASP A 177 7.95 11.70 12.76
CA ASP A 177 8.99 12.36 11.96
C ASP A 177 9.34 11.51 10.74
N ASP A 178 9.35 12.08 9.55
CA ASP A 178 9.77 11.41 8.32
C ASP A 178 10.72 12.32 7.55
N ARG A 179 11.99 11.94 7.49
CA ARG A 179 13.08 12.72 6.89
C ARG A 179 13.64 11.96 5.72
N ASN A 180 13.64 12.60 4.56
CA ASN A 180 14.03 11.96 3.31
C ASN A 180 14.98 12.86 2.51
N VAL A 181 15.97 12.25 1.87
CA VAL A 181 16.86 12.90 0.93
C VAL A 181 17.12 11.99 -0.25
N ARG A 182 17.20 12.60 -1.44
CA ARG A 182 17.59 11.91 -2.68
C ARG A 182 18.56 12.78 -3.47
N VAL A 183 19.61 12.16 -3.98
CA VAL A 183 20.60 12.76 -4.87
C VAL A 183 20.61 11.98 -6.17
N GLN A 184 20.50 12.68 -7.30
CA GLN A 184 20.53 12.09 -8.64
C GLN A 184 21.60 12.80 -9.48
N LEU A 185 22.29 12.02 -10.30
CA LEU A 185 23.26 12.49 -11.29
C LEU A 185 22.88 11.92 -12.65
N ALA A 186 22.94 12.76 -13.68
CA ALA A 186 22.76 12.35 -15.07
C ALA A 186 24.02 12.71 -15.86
N LEU A 187 24.68 11.70 -16.41
CA LEU A 187 25.88 11.84 -17.26
C LEU A 187 25.50 11.49 -18.71
N THR A 188 25.70 12.43 -19.62
CA THR A 188 25.35 12.31 -21.04
C THR A 188 26.53 12.71 -21.94
N PRO A 189 27.58 11.86 -22.05
CA PRO A 189 28.76 12.17 -22.86
C PRO A 189 28.49 11.97 -24.37
N GLY A 190 27.58 12.74 -24.94
CA GLY A 190 27.14 12.64 -26.33
C GLY A 190 25.75 11.99 -26.46
N ASN A 191 25.36 11.64 -27.70
CA ASN A 191 23.99 11.22 -28.01
C ASN A 191 23.73 9.71 -27.84
N ALA A 192 24.79 8.90 -27.81
CA ALA A 192 24.64 7.44 -27.82
C ALA A 192 24.61 6.82 -26.40
N PHE A 193 25.16 7.49 -25.41
CA PHE A 193 25.27 6.94 -24.06
C PHE A 193 24.69 7.88 -23.01
N SER A 194 23.91 7.32 -22.07
CA SER A 194 23.48 8.00 -20.87
C SER A 194 23.66 7.11 -19.65
N LEU A 195 24.00 7.75 -18.53
CA LEU A 195 24.13 7.09 -17.23
C LEU A 195 23.42 7.93 -16.18
N ASP A 196 22.38 7.35 -15.57
CA ASP A 196 21.67 7.94 -14.45
C ASP A 196 22.04 7.20 -13.16
N LEU A 197 22.44 7.96 -12.15
CA LEU A 197 22.74 7.48 -10.80
C LEU A 197 21.73 8.09 -9.84
N SER A 198 21.21 7.30 -8.92
CA SER A 198 20.31 7.75 -7.86
C SER A 198 20.70 7.12 -6.54
N GLY A 199 20.74 7.91 -5.46
CA GLY A 199 20.89 7.45 -4.10
C GLY A 199 19.88 8.15 -3.19
N HIS A 200 19.31 7.43 -2.23
CA HIS A 200 18.36 8.02 -1.28
C HIS A 200 18.54 7.43 0.13
N ALA A 201 18.08 8.21 1.11
CA ALA A 201 18.02 7.82 2.50
C ALA A 201 16.71 8.32 3.13
N ARG A 202 16.14 7.53 4.05
CA ARG A 202 14.97 7.85 4.83
C ARG A 202 15.18 7.48 6.29
N TRP A 203 14.75 8.35 7.19
CA TRP A 203 14.65 8.12 8.62
C TRP A 203 13.21 8.41 9.04
N TYR A 204 12.53 7.38 9.47
CA TYR A 204 11.16 7.47 9.97
C TYR A 204 11.15 7.12 11.46
N ASP A 205 10.51 7.97 12.26
CA ASP A 205 10.26 7.75 13.68
C ASP A 205 8.85 8.23 14.03
N GLY A 206 8.06 7.37 14.67
CA GLY A 206 6.66 7.68 14.96
C GLY A 206 6.01 6.62 15.83
N THR A 207 4.68 6.62 15.83
CA THR A 207 3.89 5.64 16.56
C THR A 207 3.26 4.63 15.62
N SER A 208 3.13 3.39 16.09
CA SER A 208 2.38 2.33 15.44
C SER A 208 0.87 2.64 15.46
N THR A 209 0.08 1.80 14.83
CA THR A 209 -1.38 1.95 14.81
C THR A 209 -1.97 1.97 16.21
N LEU A 210 -2.96 2.83 16.37
CA LEU A 210 -3.78 2.93 17.58
C LEU A 210 -5.07 2.15 17.36
N PHE A 211 -5.19 1.02 18.02
CA PHE A 211 -6.41 0.23 18.03
C PHE A 211 -7.34 0.70 19.15
N HIS A 212 -8.60 0.97 18.79
CA HIS A 212 -9.65 1.39 19.71
C HIS A 212 -10.59 0.22 19.99
N ARG A 213 -10.33 -0.54 21.05
CA ARG A 213 -11.11 -1.74 21.37
C ARG A 213 -12.57 -1.45 21.73
N ALA A 214 -12.82 -0.40 22.47
CA ALA A 214 -14.17 -0.04 22.88
C ALA A 214 -15.04 0.46 21.71
N ALA A 215 -14.48 0.71 20.54
CA ALA A 215 -15.16 1.30 19.40
C ALA A 215 -16.19 0.35 18.76
N LEU A 216 -15.89 -0.94 18.68
CA LEU A 216 -16.78 -1.93 18.09
C LEU A 216 -17.60 -2.65 19.16
N LYS A 217 -18.92 -2.65 18.99
CA LYS A 217 -19.88 -3.31 19.88
C LYS A 217 -20.67 -4.36 19.11
N LYS A 218 -21.01 -5.48 19.76
CA LYS A 218 -21.81 -6.52 19.14
C LYS A 218 -23.09 -5.96 18.53
N GLY A 219 -23.30 -6.20 17.24
CA GLY A 219 -24.47 -5.75 16.47
C GLY A 219 -24.36 -4.33 15.90
N SER A 220 -23.16 -3.66 16.01
CA SER A 220 -22.99 -2.29 15.53
C SER A 220 -21.60 -2.04 14.99
N ASN A 221 -21.52 -1.27 13.90
CA ASN A 221 -20.29 -0.67 13.36
C ASN A 221 -20.27 0.86 13.54
N ASP A 222 -21.17 1.40 14.34
CA ASP A 222 -21.19 2.83 14.67
C ASP A 222 -20.07 3.17 15.65
N VAL A 223 -19.08 3.88 15.16
CA VAL A 223 -17.88 4.30 15.90
C VAL A 223 -17.89 5.79 16.24
N GLN A 224 -18.98 6.51 15.96
CA GLN A 224 -19.01 7.97 16.11
C GLN A 224 -18.90 8.44 17.56
N ALA A 225 -19.42 7.67 18.52
CA ALA A 225 -19.34 8.00 19.95
C ALA A 225 -17.95 7.84 20.56
N GLU A 226 -17.06 7.06 19.94
CA GLU A 226 -15.73 6.81 20.50
C GLU A 226 -14.80 8.01 20.26
N PRO A 227 -14.04 8.48 21.25
CA PRO A 227 -13.10 9.58 21.05
C PRO A 227 -11.91 9.12 20.22
N ARG A 228 -11.58 9.88 19.15
CA ARG A 228 -10.42 9.58 18.29
C ARG A 228 -9.08 9.75 18.98
N ASN A 229 -9.00 10.71 19.90
CA ASN A 229 -7.77 11.17 20.54
C ASN A 229 -7.59 10.63 21.96
N ILE A 230 -8.30 9.57 22.35
CA ILE A 230 -8.18 8.94 23.66
C ILE A 230 -8.02 7.44 23.51
N VAL A 231 -7.00 6.87 24.11
CA VAL A 231 -6.75 5.43 24.22
C VAL A 231 -6.44 5.05 25.67
N ALA A 232 -6.50 3.76 25.98
CA ALA A 232 -6.15 3.23 27.29
C ALA A 232 -5.18 2.05 27.15
N LEU A 233 -4.02 2.29 26.51
CA LEU A 233 -3.02 1.28 26.22
C LEU A 233 -2.17 0.98 27.44
N ASP A 234 -1.99 -0.28 27.79
CA ASP A 234 -1.27 -0.71 29.00
C ASP A 234 0.10 -1.36 28.72
N GLU A 235 0.54 -1.32 27.48
CA GLU A 235 1.78 -1.96 27.05
C GLU A 235 3.05 -1.12 27.32
N GLY A 236 2.90 0.15 27.62
CA GLY A 236 4.01 1.09 27.86
C GLY A 236 4.75 1.52 26.60
N ASN A 237 5.77 2.35 26.78
CA ASN A 237 6.72 2.79 25.74
C ASN A 237 6.12 3.25 24.40
N ASP A 238 4.98 3.94 24.42
CA ASP A 238 4.40 4.76 23.34
C ASP A 238 4.09 4.09 21.99
N ASN A 239 4.04 2.76 21.92
CA ASN A 239 3.83 2.06 20.66
C ASN A 239 4.75 2.52 19.50
N PRO A 240 6.08 2.50 19.64
CA PRO A 240 6.99 3.08 18.67
C PRO A 240 7.00 2.32 17.35
N GLN A 241 7.22 3.08 16.27
CA GLN A 241 7.52 2.56 14.95
C GLN A 241 8.65 3.38 14.34
N SER A 242 9.84 2.80 14.20
CA SER A 242 11.05 3.47 13.76
C SER A 242 11.78 2.65 12.71
N TYR A 243 12.08 3.26 11.55
CA TYR A 243 12.72 2.59 10.42
C TYR A 243 13.70 3.51 9.72
N THR A 244 14.83 2.92 9.30
CA THR A 244 15.82 3.58 8.46
C THR A 244 15.97 2.80 7.16
N THR A 245 15.90 3.49 6.03
CA THR A 245 15.98 2.91 4.69
C THR A 245 17.04 3.64 3.88
N TYR A 246 17.86 2.90 3.15
CA TYR A 246 18.80 3.41 2.17
C TYR A 246 18.63 2.67 0.86
N GLY A 247 18.85 3.36 -0.24
CA GLY A 247 18.80 2.70 -1.53
C GLY A 247 19.52 3.49 -2.61
N GLY A 248 19.72 2.82 -3.73
CA GLY A 248 20.30 3.45 -4.89
C GLY A 248 20.16 2.63 -6.15
N SER A 249 20.29 3.31 -7.28
CA SER A 249 20.19 2.68 -8.59
C SER A 249 21.18 3.28 -9.59
N VAL A 250 21.57 2.45 -10.53
CA VAL A 250 22.39 2.80 -11.71
C VAL A 250 21.62 2.38 -12.94
N ARG A 251 21.31 3.32 -13.82
CA ARG A 251 20.72 3.06 -15.12
C ARG A 251 21.66 3.52 -16.21
N ALA A 252 22.13 2.59 -17.02
CA ALA A 252 22.97 2.86 -18.19
C ALA A 252 22.17 2.54 -19.46
N THR A 253 22.15 3.45 -20.42
CA THR A 253 21.52 3.22 -21.72
C THR A 253 22.52 3.51 -22.82
N TYR A 254 22.64 2.59 -23.77
CA TYR A 254 23.43 2.76 -24.98
C TYR A 254 22.56 2.59 -26.22
N ASP A 255 22.53 3.62 -27.05
CA ASP A 255 21.80 3.65 -28.31
C ASP A 255 22.72 3.26 -29.46
N PHE A 256 22.41 2.13 -30.12
CA PHE A 256 23.11 1.62 -31.31
C PHE A 256 22.53 2.19 -32.61
N GLY A 257 21.48 3.03 -32.54
CA GLY A 257 20.72 3.53 -33.66
C GLY A 257 19.45 2.67 -33.92
N PRO A 258 19.57 1.41 -34.39
CA PRO A 258 18.37 0.57 -34.61
C PRO A 258 17.80 -0.03 -33.31
N ALA A 259 18.56 -0.03 -32.25
CA ALA A 259 18.15 -0.55 -30.94
C ALA A 259 18.88 0.14 -29.80
N ALA A 260 18.29 0.18 -28.63
CA ALA A 260 18.89 0.67 -27.39
C ALA A 260 18.96 -0.44 -26.34
N LEU A 261 20.13 -0.60 -25.72
CA LEU A 261 20.35 -1.48 -24.58
C LEU A 261 20.28 -0.65 -23.29
N THR A 262 19.40 -1.04 -22.39
CA THR A 262 19.27 -0.44 -21.05
C THR A 262 19.62 -1.49 -19.98
N SER A 263 20.51 -1.12 -19.06
CA SER A 263 20.83 -1.89 -17.86
C SER A 263 20.39 -1.10 -16.63
N ILE A 264 19.66 -1.74 -15.72
CA ILE A 264 19.20 -1.14 -14.48
C ILE A 264 19.64 -2.05 -13.34
N THR A 265 20.47 -1.52 -12.46
CA THR A 265 20.93 -2.18 -11.22
C THR A 265 20.42 -1.39 -10.04
N ALA A 266 19.81 -2.04 -9.08
CA ALA A 266 19.34 -1.37 -7.87
C ALA A 266 19.58 -2.20 -6.62
N TYR A 267 19.81 -1.47 -5.52
CA TYR A 267 19.96 -2.02 -4.19
C TYR A 267 19.16 -1.19 -3.20
N GLU A 268 18.40 -1.87 -2.33
CA GLU A 268 17.61 -1.29 -1.26
C GLU A 268 17.87 -2.03 0.04
N THR A 269 18.00 -1.31 1.15
CA THR A 269 18.15 -1.89 2.48
C THR A 269 17.31 -1.15 3.50
N THR A 270 16.79 -1.86 4.50
CA THR A 270 16.06 -1.25 5.61
C THR A 270 16.23 -2.05 6.89
N SER A 271 16.25 -1.35 8.00
CA SER A 271 16.16 -1.93 9.32
C SER A 271 15.25 -1.09 10.21
N GLY A 272 14.63 -1.70 11.21
CA GLY A 272 13.75 -0.97 12.10
C GLY A 272 12.94 -1.84 13.03
N PHE A 273 12.14 -1.17 13.82
CA PHE A 273 11.37 -1.77 14.91
C PHE A 273 9.95 -1.21 14.92
N SER A 274 8.98 -2.07 15.21
CA SER A 274 7.59 -1.69 15.42
C SER A 274 6.99 -2.44 16.60
N ARG A 275 6.25 -1.73 17.43
CA ARG A 275 5.49 -2.26 18.55
C ARG A 275 4.06 -1.75 18.45
N GLY A 276 3.09 -2.64 18.56
CA GLY A 276 1.67 -2.29 18.52
C GLY A 276 0.91 -3.03 19.61
N ASP A 277 0.03 -2.32 20.28
CA ASP A 277 -0.98 -2.90 21.17
C ASP A 277 -2.13 -3.39 20.32
N THR A 278 -2.15 -4.69 20.02
CA THR A 278 -3.09 -5.27 19.04
C THR A 278 -4.45 -5.60 19.63
N ASP A 279 -4.61 -5.63 20.94
CA ASP A 279 -5.92 -5.85 21.56
C ASP A 279 -6.68 -4.56 21.85
N GLY A 280 -6.04 -3.40 21.65
CA GLY A 280 -6.66 -2.09 21.76
C GLY A 280 -6.69 -1.52 23.18
N GLY A 281 -5.97 -2.13 24.11
CA GLY A 281 -5.68 -1.56 25.42
C GLY A 281 -6.26 -2.27 26.64
N ALA A 282 -6.10 -1.64 27.80
CA ALA A 282 -6.35 -2.17 29.15
C ALA A 282 -7.79 -2.63 29.43
N GLY A 283 -8.75 -2.26 28.62
CA GLY A 283 -10.13 -2.77 28.69
C GLY A 283 -10.30 -4.17 28.11
N ALA A 284 -9.23 -4.76 27.62
CA ALA A 284 -9.17 -6.11 27.08
C ALA A 284 -9.41 -7.16 28.17
N ASN A 285 -10.64 -7.30 28.58
CA ASN A 285 -11.05 -8.52 29.29
C ASN A 285 -10.96 -9.67 28.31
N PHE A 286 -9.87 -10.41 28.39
CA PHE A 286 -9.89 -11.75 27.85
C PHE A 286 -10.83 -12.55 28.73
N PRO A 287 -12.01 -12.89 28.23
CA PRO A 287 -13.08 -13.38 29.07
C PRO A 287 -12.79 -14.74 29.70
N VAL A 288 -11.72 -15.44 29.28
CA VAL A 288 -11.36 -16.75 29.77
C VAL A 288 -11.14 -16.76 31.29
N ARG A 289 -10.82 -15.63 31.92
CA ARG A 289 -10.52 -15.60 33.36
C ARG A 289 -11.06 -14.38 34.13
N GLY A 290 -11.83 -13.51 33.50
CA GLY A 290 -12.47 -12.36 34.20
C GLY A 290 -11.50 -11.32 34.75
N THR A 291 -10.23 -11.36 34.35
CA THR A 291 -9.19 -10.38 34.74
C THR A 291 -8.82 -9.53 33.56
N ALA A 292 -8.71 -8.21 33.76
CA ALA A 292 -8.09 -7.32 32.79
C ALA A 292 -6.61 -7.72 32.64
N ASN A 293 -6.15 -7.90 31.43
CA ASN A 293 -4.78 -8.29 31.13
C ASN A 293 -4.20 -7.37 30.10
N GLY A 294 -2.98 -6.93 30.27
CA GLY A 294 -2.17 -6.43 29.20
C GLY A 294 -1.85 -7.52 28.19
N PHE A 295 -2.59 -7.57 27.13
CA PHE A 295 -2.67 -8.69 26.26
C PHE A 295 -2.55 -8.25 24.80
N GLY A 296 -1.92 -9.04 23.97
CA GLY A 296 -1.98 -8.84 22.54
C GLY A 296 -0.98 -7.86 21.94
N GLN A 297 0.05 -7.44 22.67
CA GLN A 297 1.11 -6.65 22.08
C GLN A 297 1.88 -7.47 21.05
N SER A 298 2.03 -6.92 19.84
CA SER A 298 2.90 -7.43 18.79
C SER A 298 4.09 -6.51 18.57
N GLN A 299 5.26 -7.10 18.48
CA GLN A 299 6.48 -6.39 18.11
C GLN A 299 7.10 -7.07 16.91
N GLY A 300 7.67 -6.28 16.01
CA GLY A 300 8.45 -6.76 14.89
C GLY A 300 9.71 -5.92 14.74
N GLN A 301 10.83 -6.58 14.52
CA GLN A 301 12.08 -5.93 14.18
C GLN A 301 12.59 -6.50 12.89
N ILE A 302 12.79 -5.66 11.89
CA ILE A 302 13.61 -5.99 10.72
C ILE A 302 15.04 -5.63 11.12
N ARG A 303 15.87 -6.67 11.35
CA ARG A 303 17.27 -6.46 11.72
C ARG A 303 18.08 -6.06 10.53
N ASP A 304 17.75 -6.67 9.40
CA ASP A 304 18.47 -6.54 8.16
C ASP A 304 17.55 -6.96 7.02
N LEU A 305 17.42 -6.11 6.04
CA LEU A 305 16.73 -6.40 4.79
C LEU A 305 17.58 -5.86 3.66
N ASP A 306 17.95 -6.75 2.76
CA ASP A 306 18.65 -6.44 1.52
C ASP A 306 17.81 -6.85 0.33
N GLN A 307 17.65 -5.96 -0.62
CA GLN A 307 17.02 -6.22 -1.90
C GLN A 307 17.94 -5.82 -3.02
N TRP A 308 18.22 -6.74 -3.92
CA TRP A 308 19.02 -6.52 -5.12
C TRP A 308 18.20 -6.81 -6.37
N SER A 309 18.31 -5.98 -7.39
CA SER A 309 17.73 -6.24 -8.70
C SER A 309 18.64 -5.83 -9.84
N GLN A 310 18.61 -6.62 -10.92
CA GLN A 310 19.32 -6.36 -12.18
C GLN A 310 18.39 -6.65 -13.34
N GLU A 311 18.12 -5.63 -14.16
CA GLU A 311 17.38 -5.78 -15.41
C GLU A 311 18.25 -5.41 -16.61
N LEU A 312 18.17 -6.21 -17.65
CA LEU A 312 18.75 -5.90 -18.97
C LEU A 312 17.59 -5.88 -19.98
N ARG A 313 17.50 -4.82 -20.75
CA ARG A 313 16.44 -4.61 -21.75
C ARG A 313 17.05 -4.13 -23.06
N LEU A 314 16.75 -4.81 -24.13
CA LEU A 314 17.03 -4.37 -25.49
C LEU A 314 15.70 -4.03 -26.18
N SER A 315 15.58 -2.82 -26.72
CA SER A 315 14.37 -2.35 -27.38
C SER A 315 14.69 -1.64 -28.68
N GLY A 316 13.78 -1.66 -29.64
CA GLY A 316 13.98 -1.00 -30.92
C GLY A 316 12.66 -0.75 -31.66
N THR A 317 12.77 0.09 -32.70
CA THR A 317 11.67 0.40 -33.61
C THR A 317 12.12 0.14 -35.04
N GLN A 318 11.31 -0.58 -35.82
CA GLN A 318 11.61 -0.88 -37.22
C GLN A 318 10.48 -0.36 -38.10
N GLY A 319 10.84 0.42 -39.11
CA GLY A 319 9.89 0.94 -40.13
C GLY A 319 8.78 1.84 -39.55
N GLY A 320 8.96 2.39 -38.33
CA GLY A 320 7.96 3.21 -37.67
C GLY A 320 6.69 2.51 -37.17
N ARG A 321 6.44 1.25 -37.63
CA ARG A 321 5.22 0.48 -37.32
C ARG A 321 5.43 -0.69 -36.36
N PHE A 322 6.65 -1.17 -36.22
CA PHE A 322 7.01 -2.32 -35.38
C PHE A 322 7.92 -1.90 -34.24
N ASN A 323 7.39 -1.94 -33.02
CA ASN A 323 8.15 -1.72 -31.80
C ASN A 323 8.32 -3.04 -31.07
N TRP A 324 9.50 -3.30 -30.54
CA TRP A 324 9.81 -4.51 -29.82
C TRP A 324 10.73 -4.26 -28.64
N GLN A 325 10.61 -5.12 -27.65
CA GLN A 325 11.57 -5.18 -26.54
C GLN A 325 11.71 -6.63 -26.07
N VAL A 326 12.92 -6.97 -25.64
CA VAL A 326 13.24 -8.23 -24.96
C VAL A 326 14.12 -7.93 -23.77
N GLY A 327 14.02 -8.73 -22.72
CA GLY A 327 14.83 -8.48 -21.53
C GLY A 327 14.88 -9.65 -20.59
N GLY A 328 15.71 -9.49 -19.57
CA GLY A 328 15.86 -10.41 -18.46
C GLY A 328 15.95 -9.66 -17.14
N LEU A 329 15.44 -10.27 -16.09
CA LEU A 329 15.46 -9.75 -14.71
C LEU A 329 16.04 -10.81 -13.77
N TYR A 330 16.93 -10.39 -12.90
CA TYR A 330 17.30 -11.08 -11.68
C TYR A 330 16.85 -10.25 -10.47
N PHE A 331 16.32 -10.91 -9.45
CA PHE A 331 15.84 -10.30 -8.24
C PHE A 331 16.16 -11.19 -7.03
N ASP A 332 16.70 -10.61 -5.97
CA ASP A 332 17.02 -11.30 -4.72
C ASP A 332 16.66 -10.39 -3.54
N THR A 333 15.88 -10.90 -2.58
CA THR A 333 15.69 -10.26 -1.29
C THR A 333 16.01 -11.22 -0.17
N ARG A 334 16.61 -10.69 0.88
CA ARG A 334 16.92 -11.42 2.11
C ARG A 334 16.56 -10.53 3.28
N ASP A 335 15.88 -11.09 4.25
CA ASP A 335 15.62 -10.37 5.49
C ASP A 335 15.74 -11.26 6.72
N ILE A 336 16.16 -10.63 7.82
CA ILE A 336 16.15 -11.22 9.16
C ILE A 336 15.15 -10.44 9.99
N THR A 337 14.07 -11.12 10.37
CA THR A 337 12.98 -10.54 11.14
C THR A 337 12.87 -11.20 12.50
N ASP A 338 12.82 -10.40 13.58
CA ASP A 338 12.44 -10.83 14.90
C ASP A 338 10.95 -10.54 15.09
N PHE A 339 10.18 -11.52 15.46
CA PHE A 339 8.78 -11.36 15.78
C PHE A 339 8.53 -11.69 17.24
N TYR A 340 7.98 -10.72 17.97
CA TYR A 340 7.70 -10.79 19.39
C TYR A 340 6.19 -10.81 19.62
N GLN A 341 5.74 -11.64 20.56
CA GLN A 341 4.36 -11.66 21.03
C GLN A 341 4.35 -11.68 22.54
N ARG A 342 3.60 -10.78 23.14
CA ARG A 342 3.28 -10.82 24.56
C ARG A 342 1.85 -11.30 24.68
N THR A 343 1.65 -12.42 25.38
CA THR A 343 0.34 -12.99 25.65
C THR A 343 0.34 -13.64 27.03
N PHE A 344 -0.67 -13.34 27.83
CA PHE A 344 -0.71 -13.83 29.22
C PHE A 344 -0.93 -15.35 29.31
N PHE A 345 -1.58 -15.96 28.32
CA PHE A 345 -1.82 -17.40 28.31
C PHE A 345 -0.59 -18.22 27.95
N LEU A 346 0.45 -17.61 27.41
CA LEU A 346 1.73 -18.25 27.13
C LEU A 346 2.64 -18.23 28.35
N THR A 347 2.50 -17.24 29.25
CA THR A 347 3.28 -17.13 30.49
C THR A 347 2.63 -16.16 31.46
N THR A 348 2.82 -16.40 32.75
CA THR A 348 2.47 -15.43 33.81
C THR A 348 3.58 -14.42 34.06
N ALA A 349 4.72 -14.50 33.37
CA ALA A 349 5.82 -13.54 33.52
C ALA A 349 5.41 -12.17 32.97
N GLN A 350 5.61 -11.15 33.80
CA GLN A 350 5.24 -9.76 33.50
C GLN A 350 6.24 -9.04 32.58
N ARG A 351 7.30 -9.68 32.13
CA ARG A 351 8.36 -9.04 31.36
C ARG A 351 8.28 -9.39 29.89
N ASN A 352 8.47 -8.38 29.09
CA ASN A 352 8.49 -8.42 27.63
C ASN A 352 9.90 -8.69 27.08
N PRO A 353 10.04 -9.39 25.97
CA PRO A 353 9.01 -10.24 25.37
C PRO A 353 8.95 -11.58 26.08
N ASN A 354 7.77 -12.10 26.33
CA ASN A 354 7.64 -13.45 26.90
C ASN A 354 7.74 -14.55 25.82
N ASN A 355 7.63 -14.20 24.56
CA ASN A 355 7.86 -15.12 23.46
C ASN A 355 8.37 -14.40 22.21
N TRP A 356 9.34 -14.98 21.48
CA TRP A 356 9.82 -14.44 20.24
C TRP A 356 10.57 -15.48 19.38
N VAL A 357 10.52 -15.24 18.08
CA VAL A 357 11.21 -16.06 17.08
C VAL A 357 12.04 -15.18 16.16
N ARG A 358 13.11 -15.72 15.58
CA ARG A 358 13.87 -15.10 14.50
C ARG A 358 13.70 -15.91 13.24
N LEU A 359 13.30 -15.23 12.19
CA LEU A 359 13.09 -15.79 10.87
C LEU A 359 14.12 -15.21 9.89
N HIS A 360 14.53 -16.00 8.93
CA HIS A 360 15.31 -15.58 7.77
C HIS A 360 14.51 -15.93 6.52
N ASP A 361 14.08 -14.91 5.82
CA ASP A 361 13.36 -15.04 4.58
C ASP A 361 14.28 -14.73 3.39
N VAL A 362 14.23 -15.56 2.38
CA VAL A 362 14.95 -15.39 1.12
C VAL A 362 13.98 -15.54 -0.04
N ASN A 363 13.98 -14.59 -0.95
CA ASN A 363 13.20 -14.66 -2.17
C ASN A 363 14.07 -14.36 -3.39
N THR A 364 14.27 -15.34 -4.25
CA THR A 364 15.07 -15.22 -5.47
C THR A 364 14.19 -15.44 -6.69
N SER A 365 14.29 -14.56 -7.68
CA SER A 365 13.49 -14.67 -8.91
C SER A 365 14.34 -14.40 -10.17
N TRP A 366 14.09 -15.20 -11.21
CA TRP A 366 14.64 -15.04 -12.55
C TRP A 366 13.52 -14.93 -13.56
N ALA A 367 13.69 -14.06 -14.54
CA ALA A 367 12.71 -13.94 -15.60
C ALA A 367 13.31 -13.55 -16.93
N GLY A 368 12.73 -14.10 -18.01
CA GLY A 368 12.92 -13.64 -19.38
C GLY A 368 11.60 -13.13 -19.92
N PHE A 369 11.59 -12.01 -20.64
CA PHE A 369 10.38 -11.40 -21.16
C PHE A 369 10.59 -10.75 -22.53
N GLY A 370 9.48 -10.53 -23.23
CA GLY A 370 9.46 -9.78 -24.48
C GLY A 370 8.08 -9.24 -24.78
N GLN A 371 8.05 -8.16 -25.54
CA GLN A 371 6.82 -7.53 -26.02
C GLN A 371 7.02 -7.03 -27.44
N VAL A 372 5.98 -7.14 -28.24
CA VAL A 372 5.90 -6.57 -29.58
C VAL A 372 4.66 -5.72 -29.71
N SER A 373 4.77 -4.59 -30.43
CA SER A 373 3.66 -3.75 -30.80
C SER A 373 3.73 -3.47 -32.27
N TYR A 374 2.65 -3.77 -33.00
CA TYR A 374 2.60 -3.67 -34.46
C TYR A 374 1.33 -2.95 -34.93
N GLU A 375 1.50 -1.94 -35.76
CA GLU A 375 0.40 -1.26 -36.41
C GLU A 375 -0.10 -2.14 -37.60
N LEU A 376 -1.16 -2.93 -37.33
CA LEU A 376 -1.76 -3.87 -38.29
C LEU A 376 -2.30 -3.17 -39.53
N MET A 377 -2.92 -2.03 -39.32
CA MET A 377 -3.41 -1.09 -40.33
C MET A 377 -3.45 0.31 -39.70
N ASP A 378 -3.61 1.32 -40.56
CA ASP A 378 -3.71 2.69 -40.05
C ASP A 378 -4.72 2.79 -38.88
N ARG A 379 -4.27 3.34 -37.75
CA ARG A 379 -5.07 3.51 -36.55
C ARG A 379 -5.41 2.23 -35.73
N LEU A 380 -4.91 1.05 -36.14
CA LEU A 380 -5.14 -0.19 -35.36
C LEU A 380 -3.80 -0.81 -34.96
N THR A 381 -3.52 -0.78 -33.67
CA THR A 381 -2.29 -1.33 -33.09
C THR A 381 -2.60 -2.57 -32.26
N LEU A 382 -1.86 -3.64 -32.52
CA LEU A 382 -1.82 -4.86 -31.72
C LEU A 382 -0.54 -4.82 -30.86
N THR A 383 -0.69 -5.03 -29.55
CA THR A 383 0.44 -5.27 -28.66
C THR A 383 0.29 -6.65 -28.02
N ALA A 384 1.37 -7.43 -27.99
CA ALA A 384 1.41 -8.73 -27.32
C ALA A 384 2.71 -8.86 -26.52
N GLY A 385 2.61 -9.32 -25.30
CA GLY A 385 3.74 -9.53 -24.39
C GLY A 385 3.71 -10.91 -23.74
N GLY A 386 4.90 -11.42 -23.43
CA GLY A 386 5.07 -12.69 -22.74
C GLY A 386 6.28 -12.68 -21.82
N ARG A 387 6.17 -13.43 -20.73
CA ARG A 387 7.22 -13.58 -19.72
C ARG A 387 7.14 -14.96 -19.11
N ILE A 388 8.29 -15.54 -18.85
CA ILE A 388 8.42 -16.70 -17.97
C ILE A 388 9.20 -16.29 -16.72
N THR A 389 8.70 -16.64 -15.56
CA THR A 389 9.34 -16.28 -14.28
C THR A 389 9.48 -17.54 -13.42
N GLU A 390 10.66 -17.76 -12.90
CA GLU A 390 10.91 -18.68 -11.79
C GLU A 390 11.03 -17.86 -10.50
N ASP A 391 10.23 -18.23 -9.49
CA ASP A 391 10.21 -17.59 -8.16
C ASP A 391 10.43 -18.65 -7.09
N LYS A 392 11.40 -18.41 -6.19
CA LYS A 392 11.75 -19.32 -5.10
C LYS A 392 11.78 -18.55 -3.80
N LYS A 393 10.94 -18.98 -2.86
CA LYS A 393 10.92 -18.49 -1.47
C LYS A 393 11.39 -19.54 -0.50
N ARG A 394 12.14 -19.09 0.51
CA ARG A 394 12.57 -19.92 1.64
C ARG A 394 12.45 -19.13 2.92
N THR A 395 11.85 -19.74 3.94
CA THR A 395 11.80 -19.21 5.31
C THR A 395 12.45 -20.20 6.25
N GLN A 396 13.42 -19.74 7.04
CA GLN A 396 14.11 -20.52 8.05
C GLN A 396 13.86 -19.94 9.44
N LEU A 397 13.61 -20.81 10.40
CA LEU A 397 13.55 -20.48 11.81
C LEU A 397 14.98 -20.50 12.40
N LEU A 398 15.60 -19.34 12.55
CA LEU A 398 16.95 -19.22 13.11
C LEU A 398 16.95 -19.32 14.64
N LYS A 399 15.89 -18.77 15.29
CA LYS A 399 15.72 -18.86 16.72
C LYS A 399 14.30 -19.30 17.03
N PRO A 400 14.13 -20.47 17.63
CA PRO A 400 12.83 -20.94 18.09
C PRO A 400 12.38 -20.20 19.36
N VAL A 401 11.10 -20.32 19.66
CA VAL A 401 10.53 -19.92 20.94
C VAL A 401 11.33 -20.53 22.08
N GLN A 402 11.68 -19.72 23.07
CA GLN A 402 12.25 -20.23 24.32
C GLN A 402 11.12 -20.84 25.15
N ASN A 403 11.34 -22.05 25.66
CA ASN A 403 10.41 -22.68 26.58
C ASN A 403 10.33 -21.84 27.87
N VAL A 404 9.22 -21.13 28.04
CA VAL A 404 8.93 -20.39 29.26
C VAL A 404 7.94 -21.21 30.05
N ALA A 405 8.42 -21.81 31.13
CA ALA A 405 7.66 -22.53 32.18
C ALA A 405 6.37 -23.24 31.71
N GLY A 406 6.50 -24.43 31.15
CA GLY A 406 5.37 -25.32 30.88
C GLY A 406 4.74 -25.23 29.49
N ILE A 407 5.27 -24.42 28.57
CA ILE A 407 4.91 -24.52 27.17
C ILE A 407 5.83 -25.54 26.51
N SER A 408 5.26 -26.59 25.96
CA SER A 408 6.00 -27.66 25.30
C SER A 408 6.78 -27.12 24.09
N GLN A 409 7.89 -27.76 23.80
CA GLN A 409 8.60 -27.59 22.53
C GLN A 409 7.63 -27.72 21.34
N TYR A 410 8.03 -27.20 20.19
CA TYR A 410 7.26 -27.36 18.97
C TYR A 410 6.74 -28.80 18.79
N PRO A 411 5.53 -28.97 18.28
CA PRO A 411 4.95 -30.29 18.07
C PRO A 411 5.82 -31.13 17.13
N ALA A 412 5.71 -32.46 17.24
CA ALA A 412 6.40 -33.37 16.34
C ALA A 412 6.02 -33.06 14.88
N GLY A 413 7.03 -33.00 14.01
CA GLY A 413 6.83 -32.64 12.60
C GLY A 413 6.81 -31.15 12.31
N PHE A 414 7.05 -30.28 13.31
CA PHE A 414 7.17 -28.84 13.09
C PHE A 414 8.30 -28.52 12.11
N ARG A 415 7.99 -27.72 11.11
CA ARG A 415 8.95 -27.34 10.07
C ARG A 415 9.74 -26.09 10.51
N THR A 416 11.07 -26.19 10.47
CA THR A 416 11.97 -25.06 10.76
C THR A 416 12.59 -24.44 9.51
N ASP A 417 12.36 -25.04 8.36
CA ASP A 417 12.86 -24.62 7.05
C ASP A 417 11.84 -25.04 5.99
N VAL A 418 11.25 -24.07 5.32
CA VAL A 418 10.28 -24.29 4.27
C VAL A 418 10.73 -23.58 3.01
N THR A 419 10.72 -24.31 1.90
CA THR A 419 11.01 -23.77 0.58
C THR A 419 9.84 -24.02 -0.35
N LEU A 420 9.39 -22.97 -1.05
CA LEU A 420 8.41 -23.03 -2.12
C LEU A 420 9.02 -22.50 -3.41
N LYS A 421 8.64 -23.12 -4.52
CA LYS A 421 9.10 -22.73 -5.85
C LYS A 421 7.93 -22.73 -6.82
N ALA A 422 7.89 -21.73 -7.71
CA ALA A 422 6.93 -21.66 -8.80
C ALA A 422 7.60 -21.18 -10.08
N THR A 423 7.30 -21.85 -11.20
CA THR A 423 7.65 -21.37 -12.53
C THR A 423 6.36 -21.15 -13.28
N LYS A 424 6.06 -19.90 -13.63
CA LYS A 424 4.78 -19.51 -14.22
C LYS A 424 4.97 -18.58 -15.42
N PRO A 425 4.15 -18.74 -16.48
CA PRO A 425 4.03 -17.76 -17.53
C PRO A 425 3.18 -16.57 -17.09
N SER A 426 3.45 -15.41 -17.67
CA SER A 426 2.56 -14.25 -17.70
C SER A 426 2.51 -13.73 -19.13
N TRP A 427 1.35 -13.31 -19.59
CA TRP A 427 1.18 -12.79 -20.95
C TRP A 427 0.04 -11.80 -21.02
N ASP A 428 0.06 -10.96 -22.05
CA ASP A 428 -1.07 -10.12 -22.39
C ASP A 428 -1.14 -9.88 -23.90
N ALA A 429 -2.35 -9.54 -24.35
CA ALA A 429 -2.61 -9.07 -25.68
C ALA A 429 -3.61 -7.92 -25.63
N SER A 430 -3.36 -6.86 -26.40
CA SER A 430 -4.24 -5.70 -26.48
C SER A 430 -4.36 -5.17 -27.90
N LEU A 431 -5.56 -4.69 -28.20
CA LEU A 431 -5.88 -3.97 -29.43
C LEU A 431 -6.23 -2.53 -29.07
N LEU A 432 -5.63 -1.58 -29.77
CA LEU A 432 -5.94 -0.16 -29.68
C LEU A 432 -6.40 0.31 -31.05
N TYR A 433 -7.64 0.80 -31.15
CA TYR A 433 -8.20 1.39 -32.34
C TYR A 433 -8.46 2.88 -32.14
N GLN A 434 -7.81 3.72 -32.93
CA GLN A 434 -8.01 5.16 -32.93
C GLN A 434 -9.13 5.51 -33.91
N ALA A 435 -10.38 5.53 -33.41
CA ALA A 435 -11.57 5.79 -34.22
C ALA A 435 -11.58 7.19 -34.85
N SER A 436 -11.05 8.18 -34.09
CA SER A 436 -10.78 9.53 -34.56
C SER A 436 -9.54 10.10 -33.84
N PRO A 437 -9.03 11.30 -34.19
CA PRO A 437 -7.97 11.95 -33.43
C PRO A 437 -8.27 12.09 -31.90
N ASP A 438 -9.55 12.15 -31.58
CA ASP A 438 -10.03 12.43 -30.22
C ASP A 438 -10.66 11.23 -29.52
N ILE A 439 -10.81 10.08 -30.19
CA ILE A 439 -11.47 8.89 -29.66
C ILE A 439 -10.62 7.65 -29.92
N SER A 440 -10.21 7.00 -28.86
CA SER A 440 -9.54 5.69 -28.89
C SER A 440 -10.37 4.64 -28.16
N LEU A 441 -10.51 3.47 -28.79
CA LEU A 441 -11.12 2.27 -28.20
C LEU A 441 -10.01 1.26 -27.94
N TYR A 442 -10.08 0.53 -26.84
CA TYR A 442 -9.12 -0.52 -26.57
C TYR A 442 -9.80 -1.74 -25.95
N SER A 443 -9.16 -2.89 -26.15
CA SER A 443 -9.50 -4.13 -25.47
C SER A 443 -8.22 -4.85 -25.10
N ARG A 444 -8.18 -5.48 -23.93
CA ARG A 444 -7.01 -6.20 -23.41
C ARG A 444 -7.45 -7.47 -22.69
N ILE A 445 -6.68 -8.53 -22.89
CA ILE A 445 -6.72 -9.75 -22.09
C ILE A 445 -5.34 -9.99 -21.52
N ALA A 446 -5.26 -10.36 -20.24
CA ALA A 446 -3.99 -10.52 -19.56
C ALA A 446 -4.04 -11.65 -18.54
N GLN A 447 -2.95 -12.39 -18.42
CA GLN A 447 -2.70 -13.36 -17.38
C GLN A 447 -1.46 -12.97 -16.60
N GLY A 448 -1.54 -13.08 -15.26
CA GLY A 448 -0.43 -12.88 -14.34
C GLY A 448 -0.46 -13.90 -13.22
N PHE A 449 0.53 -13.85 -12.35
CA PHE A 449 0.55 -14.66 -11.15
C PHE A 449 1.16 -13.90 -9.98
N ARG A 450 0.79 -14.30 -8.77
CA ARG A 450 1.43 -13.94 -7.51
C ARG A 450 2.26 -15.12 -7.05
N GLY A 451 3.51 -14.88 -6.63
CA GLY A 451 4.42 -15.90 -6.13
C GLY A 451 3.89 -16.61 -4.88
N PRO A 452 4.42 -17.77 -4.53
CA PRO A 452 4.04 -18.46 -3.32
C PRO A 452 4.40 -17.64 -2.09
N THR A 453 3.72 -17.88 -0.97
CA THR A 453 3.97 -17.18 0.29
C THR A 453 4.16 -18.17 1.42
N ILE A 454 5.13 -17.91 2.30
CA ILE A 454 5.39 -18.67 3.53
C ILE A 454 5.19 -17.70 4.69
N GLN A 455 4.33 -18.03 5.64
CA GLN A 455 4.13 -17.25 6.85
C GLN A 455 4.79 -17.97 8.03
N GLY A 456 5.97 -17.48 8.45
CA GLY A 456 6.74 -18.07 9.55
C GLY A 456 6.35 -17.55 10.94
N ARG A 457 5.59 -16.44 10.99
CA ARG A 457 5.19 -15.77 12.26
C ARG A 457 4.48 -16.69 13.24
N SER A 458 3.69 -17.64 12.74
CA SER A 458 2.95 -18.61 13.56
C SER A 458 3.84 -19.40 14.52
N ALA A 459 5.15 -19.51 14.25
CA ALA A 459 6.11 -20.16 15.11
C ALA A 459 6.18 -19.53 16.52
N VAL A 460 5.87 -18.24 16.68
CA VAL A 460 5.82 -17.59 18.01
C VAL A 460 4.71 -18.17 18.89
N PHE A 461 3.68 -18.78 18.30
CA PHE A 461 2.57 -19.43 18.96
C PHE A 461 2.70 -20.95 19.01
N ASN A 462 3.90 -21.51 18.76
CA ASN A 462 4.14 -22.94 18.61
C ASN A 462 3.31 -23.59 17.48
N SER A 463 2.84 -22.81 16.52
CA SER A 463 2.14 -23.28 15.33
C SER A 463 3.08 -23.38 14.15
N ASP A 464 2.92 -24.42 13.33
CA ASP A 464 3.75 -24.64 12.14
C ASP A 464 3.61 -23.48 11.14
N PHE A 465 4.58 -23.32 10.25
CA PHE A 465 4.53 -22.36 9.18
C PHE A 465 3.32 -22.61 8.29
N SER A 466 2.50 -21.62 8.07
CA SER A 466 1.46 -21.69 7.06
C SER A 466 1.99 -21.27 5.69
N THR A 467 1.43 -21.86 4.65
CA THR A 467 1.91 -21.65 3.27
C THR A 467 0.74 -21.47 2.31
N ALA A 468 0.95 -20.67 1.29
CA ALA A 468 0.07 -20.62 0.12
C ALA A 468 0.89 -20.78 -1.15
N ASN A 469 0.38 -21.60 -2.07
CA ASN A 469 0.90 -21.74 -3.42
C ASN A 469 0.63 -20.49 -4.26
N SER A 470 1.28 -20.40 -5.41
CA SER A 470 1.05 -19.28 -6.35
C SER A 470 -0.40 -19.22 -6.80
N GLU A 471 -0.99 -18.05 -6.73
CA GLU A 471 -2.27 -17.74 -7.38
C GLU A 471 -2.07 -17.27 -8.84
N THR A 472 -3.06 -17.50 -9.68
CA THR A 472 -3.06 -17.03 -11.07
C THR A 472 -4.32 -16.25 -11.37
N ILE A 473 -4.18 -15.16 -12.11
CA ILE A 473 -5.29 -14.32 -12.56
C ILE A 473 -5.40 -14.34 -14.07
N LEU A 474 -6.62 -14.42 -14.57
CA LEU A 474 -6.99 -14.08 -15.93
C LEU A 474 -7.96 -12.92 -15.92
N SER A 475 -7.64 -11.85 -16.64
CA SER A 475 -8.43 -10.62 -16.68
C SER A 475 -8.70 -10.21 -18.13
N TRP A 476 -9.86 -9.61 -18.37
CA TRP A 476 -10.20 -8.91 -19.58
C TRP A 476 -10.70 -7.50 -19.25
N GLU A 477 -10.46 -6.57 -20.15
CA GLU A 477 -10.98 -5.22 -20.07
C GLU A 477 -11.20 -4.62 -21.45
N THR A 478 -12.15 -3.71 -21.54
CA THR A 478 -12.37 -2.90 -22.73
C THR A 478 -12.76 -1.49 -22.30
N GLY A 479 -12.36 -0.51 -23.08
CA GLY A 479 -12.60 0.88 -22.70
C GLY A 479 -12.49 1.85 -23.86
N ILE A 480 -12.85 3.07 -23.52
CA ILE A 480 -12.82 4.25 -24.38
C ILE A 480 -12.03 5.36 -23.71
N LYS A 481 -11.21 6.07 -24.49
CA LYS A 481 -10.51 7.29 -24.09
C LYS A 481 -10.89 8.40 -25.06
N THR A 482 -11.27 9.54 -24.52
CA THR A 482 -11.76 10.64 -25.36
C THR A 482 -11.18 11.99 -24.98
N ARG A 483 -11.10 12.89 -25.99
CA ARG A 483 -10.90 14.32 -25.84
C ARG A 483 -12.02 15.03 -26.61
N LEU A 484 -12.95 15.61 -25.91
CA LEU A 484 -14.18 16.17 -26.46
C LEU A 484 -14.24 17.68 -26.24
N LEU A 485 -15.19 18.35 -26.91
CA LEU A 485 -15.46 19.78 -26.73
C LEU A 485 -14.18 20.64 -26.90
N ASP A 486 -13.50 20.49 -28.05
CA ASP A 486 -12.23 21.19 -28.34
C ASP A 486 -11.16 20.99 -27.24
N ASN A 487 -11.01 19.73 -26.77
CA ASN A 487 -10.08 19.31 -25.71
C ASN A 487 -10.40 19.89 -24.29
N THR A 488 -11.56 20.48 -24.09
CA THR A 488 -11.96 20.96 -22.75
C THR A 488 -12.49 19.84 -21.86
N LEU A 489 -12.97 18.71 -22.43
CA LEU A 489 -13.45 17.54 -21.72
C LEU A 489 -12.66 16.30 -22.11
N SER A 490 -12.02 15.66 -21.15
CA SER A 490 -11.50 14.29 -21.25
C SER A 490 -12.40 13.36 -20.47
N LEU A 491 -12.92 12.31 -21.14
CA LEU A 491 -13.73 11.28 -20.51
C LEU A 491 -13.15 9.91 -20.90
N ASN A 492 -12.76 9.12 -19.90
CA ASN A 492 -12.28 7.76 -20.07
C ASN A 492 -13.20 6.82 -19.30
N ALA A 493 -13.54 5.68 -19.88
CA ALA A 493 -14.34 4.65 -19.23
C ALA A 493 -13.80 3.25 -19.58
N THR A 494 -13.85 2.34 -18.62
CA THR A 494 -13.39 0.96 -18.74
C THR A 494 -14.39 0.04 -18.05
N VAL A 495 -14.74 -1.06 -18.69
CA VAL A 495 -15.39 -2.20 -18.06
C VAL A 495 -14.38 -3.35 -17.99
N PHE A 496 -14.40 -4.10 -16.91
CA PHE A 496 -13.44 -5.17 -16.67
C PHE A 496 -14.07 -6.36 -15.96
N GLY A 497 -13.40 -7.50 -16.08
CA GLY A 497 -13.70 -8.68 -15.28
C GLY A 497 -12.43 -9.52 -15.11
N TYR A 498 -12.34 -10.25 -14.00
CA TYR A 498 -11.24 -11.17 -13.75
C TYR A 498 -11.67 -12.39 -12.93
N ARG A 499 -10.86 -13.44 -13.06
CA ARG A 499 -10.91 -14.62 -12.20
C ARG A 499 -9.52 -14.90 -11.64
N VAL A 500 -9.43 -15.13 -10.34
CA VAL A 500 -8.23 -15.60 -9.65
C VAL A 500 -8.47 -17.06 -9.28
N ASN A 501 -7.55 -17.95 -9.63
CA ASN A 501 -7.53 -19.34 -9.16
C ASN A 501 -6.47 -19.46 -8.06
N ASP A 502 -6.74 -20.33 -7.09
CA ASP A 502 -5.86 -20.57 -5.93
C ASP A 502 -5.56 -19.27 -5.16
N ILE A 503 -6.57 -18.42 -4.96
CA ILE A 503 -6.41 -17.11 -4.31
C ILE A 503 -5.77 -17.25 -2.93
N GLN A 504 -4.74 -16.45 -2.65
CA GLN A 504 -4.10 -16.42 -1.32
C GLN A 504 -4.93 -15.58 -0.35
N LEU A 505 -5.39 -16.21 0.72
CA LEU A 505 -6.22 -15.61 1.76
C LEU A 505 -5.56 -15.78 3.12
N ASN A 506 -5.85 -14.84 4.02
CA ASN A 506 -5.47 -14.93 5.44
C ASN A 506 -6.74 -15.03 6.28
N GLY A 507 -6.78 -15.99 7.17
CA GLY A 507 -7.87 -16.22 8.13
C GLY A 507 -7.30 -16.71 9.45
N ASN A 508 -8.15 -17.09 10.38
CA ASN A 508 -7.73 -17.64 11.64
C ASN A 508 -7.92 -19.18 11.67
N ASP A 509 -6.96 -19.90 12.26
CA ASP A 509 -7.08 -21.32 12.58
C ASP A 509 -8.00 -21.54 13.80
N LEU A 510 -8.20 -22.83 14.19
CA LEU A 510 -9.03 -23.20 15.34
C LEU A 510 -8.51 -22.65 16.68
N ASN A 511 -7.29 -22.14 16.72
CA ASN A 511 -6.65 -21.58 17.92
C ASN A 511 -6.64 -20.04 17.91
N GLY A 512 -7.21 -19.42 16.87
CA GLY A 512 -7.21 -17.97 16.70
C GLY A 512 -5.93 -17.39 16.13
N ASN A 513 -5.01 -18.22 15.62
CA ASN A 513 -3.80 -17.75 14.98
C ASN A 513 -4.09 -17.43 13.52
N GLY A 514 -3.59 -16.27 13.07
CA GLY A 514 -3.65 -15.92 11.65
C GLY A 514 -2.87 -16.93 10.81
N ILE A 515 -3.51 -17.54 9.83
CA ILE A 515 -2.92 -18.50 8.89
C ILE A 515 -3.14 -18.03 7.45
N LEU A 516 -2.16 -18.37 6.62
CA LEU A 516 -2.23 -18.19 5.17
C LEU A 516 -2.66 -19.51 4.52
N PHE A 517 -3.56 -19.44 3.54
CA PHE A 517 -4.04 -20.59 2.78
C PHE A 517 -4.48 -20.17 1.36
N ASN A 518 -4.70 -21.15 0.48
CA ASN A 518 -5.32 -20.89 -0.81
C ASN A 518 -6.82 -21.18 -0.75
N GLY A 519 -7.64 -20.19 -1.10
CA GLY A 519 -9.03 -20.40 -1.46
C GLY A 519 -9.12 -20.87 -2.92
N ASN A 520 -10.19 -21.58 -3.28
CA ASN A 520 -10.35 -22.16 -4.61
C ASN A 520 -10.32 -21.08 -5.71
N LYS A 521 -11.23 -20.09 -5.64
CA LYS A 521 -11.33 -19.01 -6.64
C LYS A 521 -11.84 -17.73 -6.02
N ALA A 522 -11.57 -16.61 -6.73
CA ALA A 522 -12.30 -15.36 -6.59
C ALA A 522 -12.61 -14.80 -7.98
N GLU A 523 -13.73 -14.10 -8.07
CA GLU A 523 -14.19 -13.45 -9.29
C GLU A 523 -14.59 -12.01 -8.98
N ALA A 524 -14.32 -11.11 -9.92
CA ALA A 524 -14.85 -9.77 -9.86
C ALA A 524 -15.09 -9.19 -11.24
N TYR A 525 -16.00 -8.23 -11.30
CA TYR A 525 -16.27 -7.39 -12.46
C TYR A 525 -16.69 -5.99 -12.01
N GLY A 526 -16.52 -5.05 -12.90
CA GLY A 526 -16.82 -3.68 -12.58
C GLY A 526 -16.65 -2.69 -13.72
N MET A 527 -16.79 -1.43 -13.36
CA MET A 527 -16.62 -0.29 -14.26
C MET A 527 -15.82 0.80 -13.56
N GLU A 528 -14.96 1.45 -14.33
CA GLU A 528 -14.22 2.63 -13.90
C GLU A 528 -14.42 3.74 -14.92
N ALA A 529 -14.58 4.98 -14.44
CA ALA A 529 -14.69 6.16 -15.29
C ALA A 529 -13.93 7.33 -14.67
N GLU A 530 -13.32 8.13 -15.53
CA GLU A 530 -12.58 9.34 -15.14
C GLU A 530 -12.95 10.47 -16.09
N ALA A 531 -13.31 11.62 -15.55
CA ALA A 531 -13.62 12.83 -16.31
C ALA A 531 -12.79 14.00 -15.80
N ASN A 532 -12.23 14.80 -16.73
CA ASN A 532 -11.64 16.09 -16.45
C ASN A 532 -12.26 17.10 -17.40
N TRP A 533 -12.89 18.14 -16.85
CA TRP A 533 -13.64 19.11 -17.63
C TRP A 533 -13.27 20.55 -17.26
N LYS A 534 -13.03 21.35 -18.28
CA LYS A 534 -12.83 22.81 -18.19
C LYS A 534 -13.96 23.53 -18.93
N PRO A 535 -15.16 23.64 -18.33
CA PRO A 535 -16.32 24.24 -19.00
C PRO A 535 -16.11 25.72 -19.36
N VAL A 536 -15.31 26.40 -18.55
CA VAL A 536 -14.84 27.75 -18.78
C VAL A 536 -13.36 27.87 -18.38
N PRO A 537 -12.59 28.86 -18.89
CA PRO A 537 -11.14 28.94 -18.65
C PRO A 537 -10.72 28.87 -17.17
N ASN A 538 -11.57 29.38 -16.29
CA ASN A 538 -11.25 29.52 -14.87
C ASN A 538 -11.78 28.39 -13.98
N LEU A 539 -12.52 27.43 -14.52
CA LEU A 539 -13.10 26.32 -13.76
C LEU A 539 -12.57 24.99 -14.27
N THR A 540 -11.98 24.23 -13.37
CA THR A 540 -11.55 22.84 -13.63
C THR A 540 -12.35 21.91 -12.72
N LEU A 541 -13.00 20.93 -13.31
CA LEU A 541 -13.76 19.89 -12.63
C LEU A 541 -13.11 18.52 -12.93
N GLY A 542 -13.02 17.68 -11.92
CA GLY A 542 -12.60 16.28 -12.04
C GLY A 542 -13.61 15.37 -11.38
N ALA A 543 -13.85 14.20 -11.97
CA ALA A 543 -14.66 13.15 -11.39
C ALA A 543 -14.03 11.79 -11.66
N GLY A 544 -13.99 10.94 -10.66
CA GLY A 544 -13.61 9.54 -10.73
C GLY A 544 -14.73 8.65 -10.18
N LEU A 545 -15.01 7.56 -10.84
CA LEU A 545 -15.99 6.55 -10.42
C LEU A 545 -15.38 5.17 -10.55
N SER A 546 -15.56 4.35 -9.53
CA SER A 546 -15.30 2.91 -9.58
C SER A 546 -16.53 2.17 -9.02
N LEU A 547 -17.00 1.18 -9.76
CA LEU A 547 -18.02 0.23 -9.33
C LEU A 547 -17.39 -1.16 -9.34
N LEU A 548 -17.56 -1.91 -8.27
CA LEU A 548 -16.94 -3.22 -8.10
C LEU A 548 -17.93 -4.23 -7.50
N HIS A 549 -18.05 -5.37 -8.15
CA HIS A 549 -18.64 -6.56 -7.55
C HIS A 549 -17.56 -7.64 -7.47
N SER A 550 -17.36 -8.22 -6.29
CA SER A 550 -16.40 -9.31 -6.07
C SER A 550 -17.03 -10.43 -5.26
N ALA A 551 -16.59 -11.67 -5.47
CA ALA A 551 -17.04 -12.81 -4.70
C ALA A 551 -15.95 -13.88 -4.62
N ILE A 552 -15.76 -14.44 -3.43
CA ILE A 552 -15.01 -15.67 -3.21
C ILE A 552 -15.89 -16.84 -3.69
N ARG A 553 -15.31 -17.81 -4.39
CA ARG A 553 -15.98 -19.00 -4.91
C ARG A 553 -15.30 -20.24 -4.34
N ASP A 554 -15.66 -20.56 -3.10
CA ASP A 554 -15.11 -21.69 -2.36
C ASP A 554 -16.14 -22.25 -1.38
N THR A 555 -16.82 -23.30 -1.82
CA THR A 555 -17.88 -23.97 -1.05
C THR A 555 -17.37 -24.83 0.10
N THR A 556 -16.06 -25.06 0.18
CA THR A 556 -15.41 -26.01 1.12
C THR A 556 -14.70 -25.32 2.27
N THR A 557 -14.11 -24.15 2.02
CA THR A 557 -13.31 -23.45 3.01
C THR A 557 -14.18 -22.81 4.09
N GLU A 558 -13.80 -23.07 5.32
CA GLU A 558 -14.35 -22.44 6.52
C GLU A 558 -13.24 -21.72 7.28
N VAL A 559 -13.53 -20.58 7.86
CA VAL A 559 -12.63 -19.79 8.69
C VAL A 559 -13.20 -19.60 10.08
N GLN A 560 -12.32 -19.47 11.08
CA GLN A 560 -12.75 -19.10 12.42
C GLN A 560 -13.28 -17.68 12.41
N ILE A 561 -14.35 -17.46 13.15
CA ILE A 561 -14.93 -16.13 13.36
C ILE A 561 -14.54 -15.57 14.73
N CYS A 562 -14.87 -14.31 14.95
CA CYS A 562 -14.77 -13.57 16.21
C CYS A 562 -15.42 -14.33 17.38
N ALA A 563 -14.65 -15.16 18.04
CA ALA A 563 -15.11 -15.96 19.17
C ALA A 563 -14.19 -15.75 20.39
N LEU A 564 -14.82 -15.51 21.52
CA LEU A 564 -14.16 -15.42 22.81
C LEU A 564 -14.98 -16.24 23.84
N ASN A 565 -14.32 -17.01 24.71
CA ASN A 565 -14.95 -17.75 25.80
C ASN A 565 -16.11 -18.64 25.38
N ASN A 566 -15.93 -19.45 24.39
CA ASN A 566 -17.01 -20.32 23.89
C ASN A 566 -18.25 -19.55 23.39
N ALA A 567 -18.11 -18.27 23.09
CA ALA A 567 -19.21 -17.43 22.60
C ALA A 567 -18.77 -16.62 21.37
N VAL A 568 -19.68 -16.48 20.42
CA VAL A 568 -19.53 -15.58 19.27
C VAL A 568 -19.73 -14.14 19.74
N VAL A 569 -18.71 -13.31 19.60
CA VAL A 569 -18.71 -11.92 20.10
C VAL A 569 -19.15 -10.90 19.05
N CYS A 570 -19.31 -11.32 17.79
CA CYS A 570 -19.85 -10.51 16.71
C CYS A 570 -21.18 -11.09 16.19
N THR A 571 -21.73 -10.51 15.10
CA THR A 571 -23.00 -10.93 14.50
C THR A 571 -22.79 -11.38 13.04
N PRO A 572 -22.25 -12.60 12.80
CA PRO A 572 -22.09 -13.12 11.45
C PRO A 572 -23.43 -13.28 10.75
N SER A 573 -23.47 -12.99 9.46
CA SER A 573 -24.69 -13.11 8.64
C SER A 573 -24.98 -14.55 8.22
N ALA A 574 -23.94 -15.37 8.09
CA ALA A 574 -24.05 -16.79 7.72
C ALA A 574 -24.17 -17.68 8.94
N ALA A 575 -24.65 -18.91 8.74
CA ALA A 575 -24.75 -19.92 9.79
C ALA A 575 -23.35 -20.32 10.29
N VAL A 576 -23.17 -20.34 11.60
CA VAL A 576 -21.91 -20.70 12.24
C VAL A 576 -21.94 -22.15 12.74
N ARG A 577 -20.82 -22.84 12.63
CA ARG A 577 -20.64 -24.22 13.08
C ARG A 577 -19.70 -24.27 14.29
N PRO A 578 -20.15 -24.73 15.48
CA PRO A 578 -19.29 -24.90 16.64
C PRO A 578 -18.36 -26.11 16.44
N VAL A 579 -17.10 -25.96 16.85
CA VAL A 579 -16.09 -27.04 16.85
C VAL A 579 -15.24 -26.97 18.11
N PRO A 580 -14.68 -28.08 18.60
CA PRO A 580 -13.67 -28.06 19.66
C PRO A 580 -12.43 -27.29 19.24
N GLY A 581 -11.97 -26.36 20.06
CA GLY A 581 -10.70 -25.63 19.90
C GLY A 581 -9.79 -25.87 21.11
N ALA A 582 -8.55 -25.41 21.05
CA ALA A 582 -7.57 -25.57 22.12
C ALA A 582 -7.98 -24.91 23.44
N PHE A 583 -8.79 -23.86 23.38
CA PHE A 583 -9.23 -23.06 24.54
C PHE A 583 -10.74 -23.15 24.78
N GLY A 584 -11.40 -24.18 24.27
CA GLY A 584 -12.84 -24.39 24.36
C GLY A 584 -13.52 -24.44 23.00
N THR A 585 -14.81 -24.14 22.94
CA THR A 585 -15.55 -24.11 21.67
C THR A 585 -15.14 -22.90 20.83
N THR A 586 -14.72 -23.16 19.61
CA THR A 586 -14.57 -22.14 18.56
C THR A 586 -15.68 -22.26 17.52
N PHE A 587 -15.78 -21.33 16.60
CA PHE A 587 -16.87 -21.26 15.63
C PHE A 587 -16.33 -20.99 14.24
N LEU A 588 -16.85 -21.73 13.27
CA LEU A 588 -16.46 -21.64 11.87
C LEU A 588 -17.62 -21.13 11.01
N VAL A 589 -17.29 -20.44 9.93
CA VAL A 589 -18.24 -19.98 8.91
C VAL A 589 -17.66 -20.24 7.52
N LYS A 590 -18.50 -20.54 6.55
CA LYS A 590 -18.12 -20.65 5.14
C LYS A 590 -17.91 -19.25 4.54
N ILE A 591 -16.95 -19.16 3.63
CA ILE A 591 -16.59 -17.92 2.94
C ILE A 591 -17.12 -17.84 1.50
N ASP A 592 -17.84 -18.87 1.05
CA ASP A 592 -18.39 -18.91 -0.31
C ASP A 592 -19.42 -17.80 -0.55
N GLY A 593 -19.26 -17.06 -1.64
CA GLY A 593 -20.11 -15.92 -2.00
C GLY A 593 -19.77 -14.60 -1.31
N GLU A 594 -18.87 -14.60 -0.31
CA GLU A 594 -18.48 -13.39 0.38
C GLU A 594 -17.61 -12.48 -0.51
N PRO A 595 -17.76 -11.14 -0.40
CA PRO A 595 -16.91 -10.21 -1.13
C PRO A 595 -15.45 -10.28 -0.67
N LEU A 596 -14.54 -9.81 -1.52
CA LEU A 596 -13.13 -9.66 -1.13
C LEU A 596 -13.00 -8.59 -0.03
N PRO A 597 -12.18 -8.82 1.00
CA PRO A 597 -11.91 -7.82 2.04
C PRO A 597 -11.26 -6.56 1.47
N ASN A 598 -11.58 -5.40 2.08
CA ASN A 598 -11.05 -4.09 1.68
C ASN A 598 -11.36 -3.71 0.21
N ALA A 599 -12.48 -4.18 -0.32
CA ALA A 599 -12.96 -3.98 -1.67
C ALA A 599 -14.27 -3.17 -1.67
N PRO A 600 -14.23 -1.83 -1.62
CA PRO A 600 -15.43 -1.01 -1.64
C PRO A 600 -16.30 -1.30 -2.88
N GLU A 601 -17.63 -1.44 -2.70
CA GLU A 601 -18.55 -1.68 -3.81
C GLU A 601 -18.58 -0.54 -4.82
N TYR A 602 -18.37 0.69 -4.32
CA TYR A 602 -18.16 1.85 -5.18
C TYR A 602 -17.23 2.86 -4.51
N ASN A 603 -16.59 3.67 -5.35
CA ASN A 603 -15.82 4.82 -4.94
C ASN A 603 -16.08 5.96 -5.92
N VAL A 604 -16.38 7.14 -5.39
CA VAL A 604 -16.56 8.39 -6.16
C VAL A 604 -15.58 9.41 -5.64
N ASP A 605 -14.78 9.97 -6.54
CA ASP A 605 -13.88 11.08 -6.26
C ASP A 605 -14.30 12.30 -7.08
N LEU A 606 -14.44 13.43 -6.43
CA LEU A 606 -14.86 14.67 -7.05
C LEU A 606 -13.85 15.77 -6.72
N THR A 607 -13.38 16.49 -7.73
CA THR A 607 -12.49 17.64 -7.56
C THR A 607 -13.04 18.85 -8.31
N ALA A 608 -12.88 20.03 -7.72
CA ALA A 608 -13.24 21.29 -8.34
C ALA A 608 -12.20 22.35 -7.99
N ARG A 609 -11.81 23.16 -8.97
CA ARG A 609 -10.97 24.35 -8.75
C ARG A 609 -11.50 25.50 -9.60
N TYR A 610 -11.74 26.64 -8.95
CA TYR A 610 -12.08 27.90 -9.59
C TYR A 610 -10.98 28.93 -9.34
N ASP A 611 -10.44 29.52 -10.40
CA ASP A 611 -9.38 30.52 -10.37
C ASP A 611 -9.96 31.87 -10.83
N GLN A 612 -10.07 32.84 -9.93
CA GLN A 612 -10.50 34.21 -10.23
C GLN A 612 -9.29 35.09 -10.60
N PRO A 613 -9.13 35.52 -11.85
CA PRO A 613 -8.06 36.46 -12.23
C PRO A 613 -8.17 37.80 -11.48
N LEU A 614 -7.03 38.36 -11.11
CA LEU A 614 -6.90 39.63 -10.41
C LEU A 614 -6.15 40.63 -11.28
N GLY A 615 -6.35 41.96 -11.03
CA GLY A 615 -5.75 43.01 -11.81
C GLY A 615 -4.22 43.11 -11.78
N ASN A 616 -3.57 42.39 -10.83
CA ASN A 616 -2.12 42.31 -10.73
C ASN A 616 -1.50 41.14 -11.52
N GLY A 617 -2.30 40.45 -12.36
CA GLY A 617 -1.86 39.27 -13.10
C GLY A 617 -1.86 37.94 -12.29
N GLY A 618 -2.09 37.98 -10.98
CA GLY A 618 -2.28 36.79 -10.14
C GLY A 618 -3.72 36.30 -10.15
N ARG A 619 -4.00 35.25 -9.37
CA ARG A 619 -5.33 34.65 -9.26
C ARG A 619 -5.66 34.32 -7.80
N ALA A 620 -6.85 34.67 -7.35
CA ALA A 620 -7.44 34.07 -6.16
C ALA A 620 -8.08 32.73 -6.56
N PHE A 621 -7.99 31.70 -5.73
CA PHE A 621 -8.60 30.44 -6.06
C PHE A 621 -9.29 29.77 -4.87
N ILE A 622 -10.27 28.93 -5.20
CA ILE A 622 -10.87 27.95 -4.29
C ILE A 622 -10.80 26.57 -4.95
N ALA A 623 -10.37 25.57 -4.20
CA ALA A 623 -10.30 24.18 -4.65
C ALA A 623 -10.85 23.26 -3.58
N GLY A 624 -11.59 22.23 -3.99
CA GLY A 624 -12.11 21.19 -3.11
C GLY A 624 -11.93 19.81 -3.72
N ASP A 625 -11.79 18.82 -2.86
CA ASP A 625 -11.78 17.40 -3.20
C ASP A 625 -12.66 16.62 -2.22
N PHE A 626 -13.47 15.69 -2.75
CA PHE A 626 -14.39 14.88 -1.97
C PHE A 626 -14.31 13.44 -2.42
N ASN A 627 -14.14 12.52 -1.47
CA ASN A 627 -14.17 11.09 -1.69
C ASN A 627 -15.34 10.45 -0.95
N ILE A 628 -16.09 9.63 -1.67
CA ILE A 628 -17.23 8.87 -1.15
C ILE A 628 -17.00 7.41 -1.45
N GLN A 629 -16.93 6.57 -0.42
CA GLN A 629 -16.79 5.12 -0.55
C GLN A 629 -18.08 4.44 -0.13
N GLY A 630 -18.44 3.37 -0.82
CA GLY A 630 -19.57 2.52 -0.50
C GLY A 630 -19.26 1.49 0.59
N TYR A 631 -20.16 0.52 0.68
CA TYR A 631 -20.01 -0.60 1.59
C TYR A 631 -18.66 -1.30 1.40
N THR A 632 -17.98 -1.58 2.52
CA THR A 632 -16.68 -2.25 2.55
C THR A 632 -16.66 -3.28 3.67
N GLN A 633 -16.31 -4.52 3.36
CA GLN A 633 -16.08 -5.59 4.34
C GLN A 633 -14.58 -5.70 4.63
N PHE A 634 -14.20 -5.87 5.90
CA PHE A 634 -12.78 -5.90 6.31
C PHE A 634 -12.23 -7.31 6.54
N VAL A 635 -13.09 -8.32 6.73
CA VAL A 635 -12.73 -9.71 7.02
C VAL A 635 -13.35 -10.66 6.00
N LEU A 636 -13.02 -11.95 6.03
CA LEU A 636 -13.48 -12.94 5.03
C LEU A 636 -14.96 -13.34 5.16
N TYR A 637 -15.67 -12.85 6.15
CA TYR A 637 -17.08 -13.18 6.39
C TYR A 637 -17.88 -11.95 6.79
N LYS A 638 -19.15 -11.93 6.44
CA LYS A 638 -20.01 -10.77 6.67
C LYS A 638 -20.52 -10.68 8.11
N THR A 639 -20.23 -9.55 8.75
CA THR A 639 -20.80 -9.17 10.04
C THR A 639 -21.19 -7.71 10.04
N LYS A 640 -21.96 -7.27 11.03
CA LYS A 640 -22.27 -5.83 11.19
C LYS A 640 -21.03 -5.05 11.66
N GLU A 641 -20.22 -5.66 12.52
CA GLU A 641 -19.12 -4.98 13.22
C GLU A 641 -17.93 -4.69 12.30
N PHE A 642 -17.65 -5.61 11.37
CA PHE A 642 -16.42 -5.54 10.55
C PHE A 642 -16.70 -5.04 9.14
N THR A 643 -17.61 -4.07 9.05
CA THR A 643 -18.00 -3.41 7.79
C THR A 643 -18.07 -1.91 7.97
N ALA A 644 -17.79 -1.17 6.92
CA ALA A 644 -18.15 0.24 6.78
C ALA A 644 -19.35 0.34 5.84
N ASN A 645 -20.42 1.03 6.26
CA ASN A 645 -21.61 1.23 5.43
C ASN A 645 -21.42 2.31 4.37
N GLY A 646 -20.36 3.11 4.51
CA GLY A 646 -19.97 4.17 3.62
C GLY A 646 -18.99 5.10 4.36
N ASN A 647 -18.06 5.67 3.62
CA ASN A 647 -17.10 6.62 4.14
C ASN A 647 -17.17 7.89 3.30
N PHE A 648 -17.08 9.04 3.95
CA PHE A 648 -16.96 10.35 3.32
C PHE A 648 -15.70 11.04 3.84
N GLU A 649 -14.95 11.66 2.95
CA GLU A 649 -13.79 12.45 3.32
C GLU A 649 -13.62 13.58 2.32
N GLY A 650 -13.40 14.81 2.79
CA GLY A 650 -13.28 15.96 1.92
C GLY A 650 -12.20 16.93 2.37
N GLY A 651 -11.64 17.65 1.40
CA GLY A 651 -10.67 18.72 1.57
C GLY A 651 -11.13 20.01 0.92
N LEU A 652 -10.63 21.13 1.44
CA LEU A 652 -10.82 22.47 0.90
C LEU A 652 -9.52 23.26 0.95
N LYS A 653 -9.23 24.02 -0.10
CA LYS A 653 -8.07 24.91 -0.20
C LYS A 653 -8.50 26.25 -0.79
N ILE A 654 -8.15 27.36 -0.15
CA ILE A 654 -8.42 28.72 -0.61
C ILE A 654 -7.12 29.50 -0.58
N GLY A 655 -6.80 30.20 -1.66
CA GLY A 655 -5.52 30.87 -1.72
C GLY A 655 -5.36 31.85 -2.87
N TYR A 656 -4.11 32.27 -3.03
CA TYR A 656 -3.63 33.15 -4.05
C TYR A 656 -2.47 32.51 -4.80
N ALA A 657 -2.54 32.50 -6.12
CA ALA A 657 -1.45 32.15 -7.01
C ALA A 657 -0.90 33.42 -7.68
N ALA A 658 0.40 33.61 -7.55
CA ALA A 658 1.10 34.72 -8.16
C ALA A 658 1.11 34.65 -9.71
N PRO A 659 1.42 35.75 -10.41
CA PRO A 659 1.65 35.69 -11.85
C PRO A 659 2.65 34.60 -12.22
N ASP A 660 2.43 33.97 -13.37
CA ASP A 660 3.28 32.89 -13.93
C ASP A 660 3.45 31.68 -12.99
N ASP A 661 2.52 31.49 -12.03
CA ASP A 661 2.61 30.43 -11.00
C ASP A 661 3.93 30.48 -10.20
N ALA A 662 4.53 31.67 -10.05
CA ALA A 662 5.80 31.80 -9.32
C ALA A 662 5.69 31.32 -7.89
N TYR A 663 4.58 31.62 -7.21
CA TYR A 663 4.25 30.98 -5.91
C TYR A 663 2.75 30.91 -5.71
N GLU A 664 2.32 29.97 -4.83
CA GLU A 664 0.95 29.82 -4.37
C GLU A 664 0.94 29.82 -2.83
N LEU A 665 0.15 30.73 -2.23
CA LEU A 665 -0.11 30.80 -0.79
C LEU A 665 -1.56 30.40 -0.53
N ALA A 666 -1.81 29.47 0.39
CA ALA A 666 -3.15 29.00 0.65
C ALA A 666 -3.40 28.58 2.09
N VAL A 667 -4.64 28.68 2.54
CA VAL A 667 -5.19 27.98 3.69
C VAL A 667 -5.85 26.71 3.19
N PHE A 668 -5.63 25.60 3.91
CA PHE A 668 -6.23 24.31 3.57
C PHE A 668 -6.87 23.63 4.79
N ALA A 669 -7.85 22.78 4.53
CA ALA A 669 -8.41 21.86 5.49
C ALA A 669 -8.54 20.48 4.87
N ARG A 670 -8.04 19.42 5.54
CA ARG A 670 -8.26 18.01 5.22
C ARG A 670 -9.23 17.40 6.20
N ASN A 671 -10.00 16.40 5.76
CA ASN A 671 -11.10 15.85 6.53
C ASN A 671 -11.94 17.01 7.13
N ILE A 672 -12.41 17.91 6.26
CA ILE A 672 -13.00 19.20 6.65
C ILE A 672 -14.23 19.02 7.54
N THR A 673 -15.02 17.98 7.32
CA THR A 673 -16.20 17.63 8.12
C THR A 673 -15.84 16.98 9.45
N GLY A 674 -14.59 16.51 9.61
CA GLY A 674 -14.13 15.81 10.82
C GLY A 674 -14.65 14.39 10.93
N GLU A 675 -15.03 13.78 9.80
CA GLU A 675 -15.54 12.41 9.76
C GLU A 675 -14.58 11.40 10.39
N LYS A 676 -15.14 10.48 11.16
CA LYS A 676 -14.44 9.36 11.75
C LYS A 676 -14.85 8.08 11.03
N ASN A 677 -14.04 7.72 10.04
CA ASN A 677 -14.27 6.58 9.19
C ASN A 677 -13.53 5.35 9.73
N LEU A 678 -14.22 4.21 9.75
CA LEU A 678 -13.61 2.92 10.01
C LEU A 678 -12.71 2.53 8.83
N LYS A 679 -11.42 2.31 9.09
CA LYS A 679 -10.41 1.97 8.06
C LYS A 679 -9.85 0.56 8.19
N GLY A 680 -10.01 -0.07 9.36
CA GLY A 680 -9.56 -1.43 9.60
C GLY A 680 -10.05 -1.94 10.95
N VAL A 681 -9.94 -3.25 11.13
CA VAL A 681 -10.41 -3.94 12.34
C VAL A 681 -9.45 -5.06 12.73
N ILE A 682 -9.42 -5.41 14.03
CA ILE A 682 -8.95 -6.71 14.48
C ILE A 682 -10.13 -7.43 15.11
N GLU A 683 -10.58 -8.49 14.43
CA GLU A 683 -11.83 -9.18 14.73
C GLU A 683 -11.88 -9.82 16.12
N ASN A 684 -10.82 -10.48 16.54
CA ASN A 684 -10.78 -11.21 17.82
C ASN A 684 -10.88 -10.29 19.04
N TYR A 685 -10.52 -9.02 18.88
CA TYR A 685 -10.52 -8.04 19.96
C TYR A 685 -11.58 -6.96 19.81
N MET A 686 -12.39 -7.00 18.75
CA MET A 686 -13.39 -5.97 18.45
C MET A 686 -12.78 -4.56 18.39
N ALA A 687 -11.53 -4.48 17.93
CA ALA A 687 -10.77 -3.25 17.85
C ALA A 687 -10.90 -2.59 16.48
N ALA A 688 -10.97 -1.26 16.48
CA ALA A 688 -11.14 -0.43 15.27
C ALA A 688 -9.92 0.47 15.05
N VAL A 689 -9.66 0.77 13.78
CA VAL A 689 -8.70 1.79 13.32
C VAL A 689 -9.46 2.87 12.56
N PHE A 690 -9.16 4.14 12.86
CA PHE A 690 -9.81 5.29 12.24
C PHE A 690 -8.91 5.96 11.19
N ASN A 691 -9.54 6.73 10.30
CA ASN A 691 -8.83 7.62 9.39
C ASN A 691 -8.15 8.78 10.14
N GLU A 692 -7.31 9.53 9.45
CA GLU A 692 -6.61 10.72 9.97
C GLU A 692 -7.61 11.80 10.48
N PRO A 693 -7.24 12.56 11.52
CA PRO A 693 -8.08 13.64 12.03
C PRO A 693 -8.18 14.80 11.04
N ARG A 694 -9.07 15.76 11.31
CA ARG A 694 -9.12 17.03 10.56
C ARG A 694 -7.84 17.83 10.81
N ILE A 695 -7.19 18.22 9.69
CA ILE A 695 -6.00 19.07 9.72
C ILE A 695 -6.32 20.37 8.99
N ILE A 696 -6.11 21.51 9.66
CA ILE A 696 -6.24 22.85 9.10
C ILE A 696 -4.86 23.48 9.13
N GLY A 697 -4.45 24.11 8.02
CA GLY A 697 -3.12 24.67 7.91
C GLY A 697 -2.98 25.73 6.83
N VAL A 698 -1.75 26.20 6.71
CA VAL A 698 -1.32 27.13 5.65
C VAL A 698 -0.22 26.46 4.85
N SER A 699 -0.23 26.67 3.53
CA SER A 699 0.79 26.16 2.61
C SER A 699 1.33 27.26 1.72
N LEU A 700 2.63 27.22 1.47
CA LEU A 700 3.33 28.04 0.48
C LEU A 700 4.08 27.10 -0.46
N SER A 701 3.90 27.27 -1.76
CA SER A 701 4.66 26.53 -2.77
C SER A 701 5.14 27.47 -3.88
N GLY A 702 6.28 27.17 -4.47
CA GLY A 702 6.86 27.97 -5.52
C GLY A 702 7.78 27.20 -6.43
N LYS A 703 8.03 27.77 -7.63
CA LYS A 703 8.99 27.30 -8.63
C LYS A 703 9.90 28.44 -9.00
N PHE A 704 11.19 28.18 -9.02
CA PHE A 704 12.21 29.13 -9.44
C PHE A 704 12.99 28.53 -10.60
N ARG A 705 13.06 29.26 -11.71
CA ARG A 705 13.75 28.86 -12.93
C ARG A 705 14.90 29.80 -13.22
#